data_d81b17d9edfd43eacbf757ac02ff5d92
#
_entry.id   d81b17d9edfd43eacbf757ac02ff5d92
#
_cell.length_a   1.000
_cell.length_b   1.000
_cell.length_c   1.000
_cell.angle_alpha   90.00
_cell.angle_beta   90.00
_cell.angle_gamma   90.00
#
_symmetry.space_group_name_H-M   'P 1'
#
loop_
_entity.id
_entity.type
_entity.pdbx_description
1 polymer ?
#
loop_
_entity_poly.entity_id
_entity_poly.type
_entity_poly.pdbx_seq_one_letter_code
_entity_poly.pdbx_strand_id
1 'polypeptide(L)'
;MPAFRRLLISTAILAAMGSAAVAAQPTLGVRNGKIITVEGLRFRDLDRDGRLSPFEDWRRSSEQRADDLVARMTLEEKAGEMMHGTLPALGGMVPGRGKGYDLDKLKPLILDRQVTTFITRLSGDPAWLAEQNNAVQAIAEQGRLGVPVTISTDPRHHFQFVDGASVAAGGFSQWPEATGLAAIGDDRLVRRFGDIARQEYRAVGIHQALSPMADLATEPRWSRISGTFGEDPDLAGRMVKAYIQGFQGDETSLAPDGVSAVVKHWVGYGASAKGFDGHNSYGRYAVFPAGQFDLHVKPFDQAFSAGVVGVMPTYAILKDLSLDGQPLEQVGAGFSRQLLTDQLRGKHGFKGIVVSDWAITNDCAETCRNGFPAGQKPSFAGFSTAWGVEDLSKVDRYAKGVNAGLDQFGGVEDTAELVAAVKAGKIPVARIDDAARRILKIKFDQGLFENPFVDAKQASAIVGSKAFVAEGRAAQSAALTLLENKNGLLPLKPGGRKVWLKGVSADAARAHGLVPVDDLAQADLAIVRTSTPFETLHPNFVFGAMQHEGDLSFKDGAADYEAIKTASAKVPTIVAVYLDRPAILTNVRDKAAALLGDFGAGDEAFLDALTGAAPPRGKLPFELPSSMAAVEAQAEDAPHDSKAPLYPINFGLTY
;
A
#
# COMPACT_ATOMS: atom_id res chain seq x y z
N MET A 1 21.99 -86.51 15.88
CA MET A 1 20.75 -86.19 15.16
C MET A 1 20.00 -85.14 15.97
N PRO A 2 19.95 -83.87 15.61
CA PRO A 2 19.17 -82.86 16.31
C PRO A 2 17.83 -82.60 15.61
N ALA A 3 16.77 -82.49 16.39
CA ALA A 3 15.41 -82.22 16.00
C ALA A 3 15.18 -80.74 15.66
N PHE A 4 14.60 -80.49 14.50
CA PHE A 4 14.13 -79.16 14.06
C PHE A 4 12.84 -78.77 14.78
N ARG A 5 12.88 -77.71 15.60
CA ARG A 5 11.65 -77.03 16.07
C ARG A 5 11.27 -75.94 15.03
N ARG A 6 10.13 -76.09 14.42
CA ARG A 6 9.48 -75.02 13.61
C ARG A 6 8.85 -74.00 14.52
N LEU A 7 9.30 -72.77 14.42
CA LEU A 7 8.70 -71.62 15.06
C LEU A 7 7.66 -71.03 14.10
N LEU A 8 6.40 -71.04 14.48
CA LEU A 8 5.32 -70.36 13.78
C LEU A 8 5.29 -68.90 14.22
N ILE A 9 5.66 -67.98 13.32
CA ILE A 9 5.53 -66.52 13.52
C ILE A 9 4.15 -66.13 13.00
N SER A 10 3.25 -65.82 13.92
CA SER A 10 1.94 -65.21 13.60
C SER A 10 2.13 -63.71 13.40
N THR A 11 2.04 -63.24 12.15
CA THR A 11 2.06 -61.84 11.80
C THR A 11 0.67 -61.24 12.08
N ALA A 12 0.53 -60.53 13.19
CA ALA A 12 -0.66 -59.69 13.43
C ALA A 12 -0.53 -58.40 12.62
N ILE A 13 -1.34 -58.26 11.57
CA ILE A 13 -1.51 -57.01 10.82
C ILE A 13 -2.36 -56.09 11.68
N LEU A 14 -1.73 -55.12 12.37
CA LEU A 14 -2.44 -54.00 12.99
C LEU A 14 -2.87 -53.04 11.84
N ALA A 15 -4.15 -53.05 11.50
CA ALA A 15 -4.76 -52.03 10.68
C ALA A 15 -4.79 -50.73 11.49
N ALA A 16 -3.83 -49.83 11.25
CA ALA A 16 -3.90 -48.45 11.73
C ALA A 16 -5.03 -47.73 10.97
N MET A 17 -6.23 -47.73 11.56
CA MET A 17 -7.27 -46.78 11.19
C MET A 17 -6.76 -45.40 11.62
N GLY A 18 -6.16 -44.68 10.70
CA GLY A 18 -5.89 -43.25 10.86
C GLY A 18 -7.24 -42.55 11.01
N SER A 19 -7.59 -42.14 12.22
CA SER A 19 -8.68 -41.19 12.43
C SER A 19 -8.27 -39.89 11.70
N ALA A 20 -8.87 -39.63 10.53
CA ALA A 20 -8.80 -38.32 9.95
C ALA A 20 -9.30 -37.33 11.01
N ALA A 21 -8.46 -36.42 11.41
CA ALA A 21 -8.83 -35.35 12.31
C ALA A 21 -10.01 -34.61 11.66
N VAL A 22 -11.19 -34.71 12.25
CA VAL A 22 -12.36 -33.94 11.80
C VAL A 22 -11.97 -32.46 11.97
N ALA A 23 -11.94 -31.72 10.88
CA ALA A 23 -11.66 -30.30 10.91
C ALA A 23 -12.62 -29.62 11.91
N ALA A 24 -12.07 -28.75 12.77
CA ALA A 24 -12.88 -28.09 13.79
C ALA A 24 -13.93 -27.18 13.13
N GLN A 25 -15.14 -27.16 13.67
CA GLN A 25 -16.25 -26.32 13.21
C GLN A 25 -15.81 -24.84 13.20
N PRO A 26 -15.78 -24.14 12.05
CA PRO A 26 -15.47 -22.72 12.02
C PRO A 26 -16.58 -21.88 12.66
N THR A 27 -16.23 -20.67 13.09
CA THR A 27 -17.23 -19.68 13.49
C THR A 27 -18.01 -19.24 12.26
N LEU A 28 -19.33 -19.36 12.32
CA LEU A 28 -20.22 -18.94 11.23
C LEU A 28 -20.88 -17.61 11.57
N GLY A 29 -20.70 -16.61 10.70
CA GLY A 29 -21.33 -15.30 10.80
C GLY A 29 -22.52 -15.20 9.85
N VAL A 30 -23.73 -14.91 10.38
CA VAL A 30 -24.96 -14.77 9.61
C VAL A 30 -25.78 -13.62 10.17
N ARG A 31 -26.31 -12.75 9.31
CA ARG A 31 -27.28 -11.69 9.68
C ARG A 31 -28.62 -11.87 8.98
N ASN A 32 -28.63 -12.13 7.69
CA ASN A 32 -29.84 -12.29 6.86
C ASN A 32 -29.95 -13.67 6.21
N GLY A 33 -28.89 -14.49 6.32
CA GLY A 33 -28.80 -15.81 5.73
C GLY A 33 -29.35 -16.91 6.63
N LYS A 34 -29.15 -18.14 6.22
CA LYS A 34 -29.54 -19.34 6.96
C LYS A 34 -28.33 -20.22 7.27
N ILE A 35 -28.48 -21.06 8.28
CA ILE A 35 -27.55 -22.15 8.63
C ILE A 35 -28.29 -23.46 8.43
N ILE A 36 -27.66 -24.40 7.73
CA ILE A 36 -28.08 -25.79 7.61
C ILE A 36 -27.16 -26.67 8.43
N THR A 37 -27.70 -27.82 8.85
CA THR A 37 -26.96 -28.86 9.59
C THR A 37 -26.91 -30.13 8.77
N VAL A 38 -25.70 -30.59 8.45
CA VAL A 38 -25.48 -31.84 7.71
C VAL A 38 -24.47 -32.68 8.50
N GLU A 39 -24.80 -33.92 8.78
CA GLU A 39 -23.93 -34.86 9.54
C GLU A 39 -23.47 -34.29 10.91
N GLY A 40 -24.31 -33.48 11.56
CA GLY A 40 -24.01 -32.86 12.85
C GLY A 40 -23.13 -31.60 12.77
N LEU A 41 -22.67 -31.19 11.60
CA LEU A 41 -21.90 -29.99 11.36
C LEU A 41 -22.77 -28.89 10.75
N ARG A 42 -22.40 -27.62 11.04
CA ARG A 42 -23.15 -26.44 10.61
C ARG A 42 -22.49 -25.78 9.43
N PHE A 43 -23.29 -25.32 8.45
CA PHE A 43 -22.84 -24.64 7.22
C PHE A 43 -23.74 -23.44 6.94
N ARG A 44 -23.21 -22.42 6.29
CA ARG A 44 -24.03 -21.34 5.76
C ARG A 44 -24.73 -21.83 4.48
N ASP A 45 -26.03 -21.59 4.38
CA ASP A 45 -26.84 -21.81 3.19
C ASP A 45 -26.81 -20.50 2.38
N LEU A 46 -25.79 -20.36 1.54
CA LEU A 46 -25.46 -19.11 0.84
C LEU A 46 -26.36 -18.87 -0.37
N ASP A 47 -26.68 -19.93 -1.13
CA ASP A 47 -27.59 -19.87 -2.28
C ASP A 47 -29.07 -20.11 -1.90
N ARG A 48 -29.34 -20.39 -0.61
CA ARG A 48 -30.67 -20.53 0.01
C ARG A 48 -31.52 -21.66 -0.57
N ASP A 49 -30.89 -22.68 -1.10
CA ASP A 49 -31.58 -23.86 -1.65
C ASP A 49 -31.91 -24.92 -0.58
N GLY A 50 -31.40 -24.76 0.65
CA GLY A 50 -31.58 -25.67 1.78
C GLY A 50 -30.74 -26.94 1.68
N ARG A 51 -29.75 -27.00 0.83
CA ARG A 51 -28.84 -28.13 0.61
C ARG A 51 -27.41 -27.67 0.76
N LEU A 52 -26.50 -28.57 1.11
CA LEU A 52 -25.09 -28.27 1.19
C LEU A 52 -24.45 -28.40 -0.21
N SER A 53 -24.16 -27.28 -0.81
CA SER A 53 -23.40 -27.20 -2.06
C SER A 53 -21.89 -27.36 -1.82
N PRO A 54 -21.08 -27.81 -2.80
CA PRO A 54 -19.64 -27.95 -2.64
C PRO A 54 -18.93 -26.63 -2.25
N PHE A 55 -19.37 -25.47 -2.76
CA PHE A 55 -18.76 -24.18 -2.42
C PHE A 55 -19.09 -23.73 -0.98
N GLU A 56 -20.15 -24.24 -0.37
CA GLU A 56 -20.54 -23.95 1.01
C GLU A 56 -19.86 -24.87 2.03
N ASP A 57 -19.33 -26.00 1.56
CA ASP A 57 -18.70 -27.01 2.39
C ASP A 57 -17.27 -26.60 2.77
N TRP A 58 -17.12 -25.97 3.93
CA TRP A 58 -15.85 -25.50 4.46
C TRP A 58 -14.80 -26.59 4.72
N ARG A 59 -15.17 -27.87 4.63
CA ARG A 59 -14.24 -29.01 4.70
C ARG A 59 -13.46 -29.22 3.41
N ARG A 60 -13.91 -28.64 2.29
CA ARG A 60 -13.25 -28.72 0.99
C ARG A 60 -12.16 -27.67 0.85
N SER A 61 -11.19 -27.90 -0.03
CA SER A 61 -10.17 -26.91 -0.32
C SER A 61 -10.76 -25.66 -0.99
N SER A 62 -10.08 -24.52 -0.81
CA SER A 62 -10.49 -23.26 -1.44
C SER A 62 -10.57 -23.36 -2.97
N GLU A 63 -9.70 -24.15 -3.60
CA GLU A 63 -9.71 -24.41 -5.03
C GLU A 63 -10.99 -25.15 -5.46
N GLN A 64 -11.34 -26.24 -4.76
CA GLN A 64 -12.56 -27.00 -5.05
C GLN A 64 -13.82 -26.17 -4.90
N ARG A 65 -13.85 -25.32 -3.87
CA ARG A 65 -14.96 -24.40 -3.59
C ARG A 65 -15.07 -23.31 -4.66
N ALA A 66 -13.94 -22.71 -5.05
CA ALA A 66 -13.89 -21.71 -6.11
C ALA A 66 -14.32 -22.29 -7.46
N ASP A 67 -13.90 -23.51 -7.81
CA ASP A 67 -14.31 -24.20 -9.03
C ASP A 67 -15.83 -24.43 -9.10
N ASP A 68 -16.44 -24.95 -8.01
CA ASP A 68 -17.89 -25.17 -7.95
C ASP A 68 -18.66 -23.84 -8.02
N LEU A 69 -18.18 -22.80 -7.32
CA LEU A 69 -18.83 -21.49 -7.33
C LEU A 69 -18.78 -20.85 -8.71
N VAL A 70 -17.62 -20.85 -9.38
CA VAL A 70 -17.46 -20.32 -10.75
C VAL A 70 -18.37 -21.06 -11.74
N ALA A 71 -18.54 -22.37 -11.58
CA ALA A 71 -19.45 -23.17 -12.45
C ALA A 71 -20.93 -22.77 -12.27
N ARG A 72 -21.32 -22.22 -11.12
CA ARG A 72 -22.70 -21.76 -10.81
C ARG A 72 -22.95 -20.31 -11.22
N MET A 73 -21.88 -19.51 -11.35
CA MET A 73 -21.96 -18.07 -11.67
C MET A 73 -22.37 -17.82 -13.11
N THR A 74 -23.21 -16.80 -13.32
CA THR A 74 -23.49 -16.23 -14.63
C THR A 74 -22.27 -15.41 -15.11
N LEU A 75 -22.27 -15.03 -16.39
CA LEU A 75 -21.23 -14.17 -16.94
C LEU A 75 -21.20 -12.79 -16.24
N GLU A 76 -22.37 -12.25 -15.92
CA GLU A 76 -22.53 -10.97 -15.22
C GLU A 76 -21.96 -11.03 -13.80
N GLU A 77 -22.17 -12.12 -13.07
CA GLU A 77 -21.59 -12.34 -11.73
C GLU A 77 -20.06 -12.46 -11.78
N LYS A 78 -19.52 -13.19 -12.76
CA LYS A 78 -18.08 -13.29 -12.98
C LYS A 78 -17.45 -11.94 -13.37
N ALA A 79 -18.16 -11.15 -14.18
CA ALA A 79 -17.72 -9.80 -14.53
C ALA A 79 -17.72 -8.88 -13.30
N GLY A 80 -18.68 -9.05 -12.38
CA GLY A 80 -18.72 -8.33 -11.12
C GLY A 80 -17.51 -8.62 -10.22
N GLU A 81 -17.07 -9.89 -10.11
CA GLU A 81 -15.86 -10.26 -9.37
C GLU A 81 -14.59 -9.60 -9.95
N MET A 82 -14.56 -9.35 -11.25
CA MET A 82 -13.44 -8.70 -11.93
C MET A 82 -13.42 -7.18 -11.77
N MET A 83 -14.39 -6.57 -11.06
CA MET A 83 -14.38 -5.14 -10.72
C MET A 83 -13.91 -4.92 -9.30
N HIS A 84 -13.12 -3.87 -9.10
CA HIS A 84 -12.67 -3.40 -7.79
C HIS A 84 -13.09 -1.94 -7.65
N GLY A 85 -14.33 -1.76 -7.19
CA GLY A 85 -14.98 -0.47 -7.10
C GLY A 85 -14.57 0.35 -5.88
N THR A 86 -15.23 1.48 -5.69
CA THR A 86 -15.08 2.34 -4.51
C THR A 86 -16.36 2.33 -3.70
N LEU A 87 -16.26 2.08 -2.38
CA LEU A 87 -17.41 2.18 -1.48
C LEU A 87 -17.94 3.63 -1.49
N PRO A 88 -19.19 3.87 -1.94
CA PRO A 88 -19.75 5.21 -1.98
C PRO A 88 -19.94 5.75 -0.57
N ALA A 89 -19.49 6.99 -0.31
CA ALA A 89 -19.57 7.63 0.99
C ALA A 89 -20.57 8.79 0.99
N LEU A 90 -21.29 8.97 2.10
CA LEU A 90 -22.14 10.12 2.35
C LEU A 90 -21.26 11.38 2.54
N GLY A 91 -21.57 12.46 1.81
CA GLY A 91 -20.84 13.73 1.90
C GLY A 91 -19.74 13.90 0.86
N GLY A 92 -19.63 13.00 -0.13
CA GLY A 92 -18.76 13.11 -1.29
C GLY A 92 -17.50 12.26 -1.24
N MET A 93 -16.73 12.29 -2.34
CA MET A 93 -15.54 11.45 -2.56
C MET A 93 -14.28 11.91 -1.82
N VAL A 94 -14.37 12.88 -0.92
CA VAL A 94 -13.19 13.32 -0.16
C VAL A 94 -12.84 12.24 0.87
N PRO A 95 -11.70 11.55 0.73
CA PRO A 95 -11.30 10.49 1.65
C PRO A 95 -11.24 10.99 3.09
N GLY A 96 -11.76 10.19 4.03
CA GLY A 96 -11.71 10.49 5.46
C GLY A 96 -12.72 11.49 6.01
N ARG A 97 -13.59 12.09 5.19
CA ARG A 97 -14.63 13.02 5.63
C ARG A 97 -16.05 12.47 5.50
N GLY A 98 -16.23 11.20 5.15
CA GLY A 98 -17.52 10.57 5.00
C GLY A 98 -18.25 10.41 6.34
N LYS A 99 -19.57 10.64 6.34
CA LYS A 99 -20.47 10.37 7.48
C LYS A 99 -20.93 8.90 7.54
N GLY A 100 -20.30 8.02 6.78
CA GLY A 100 -20.64 6.62 6.59
C GLY A 100 -20.77 6.27 5.10
N TYR A 101 -21.07 5.01 4.82
CA TYR A 101 -21.36 4.60 3.43
C TYR A 101 -22.76 5.00 3.00
N ASP A 102 -22.90 5.36 1.73
CA ASP A 102 -24.17 5.54 1.04
C ASP A 102 -24.70 4.15 0.62
N LEU A 103 -25.41 3.49 1.54
CA LEU A 103 -25.87 2.13 1.33
C LEU A 103 -26.91 2.02 0.19
N ASP A 104 -27.65 3.10 -0.10
CA ASP A 104 -28.62 3.13 -1.20
C ASP A 104 -27.90 3.09 -2.56
N LYS A 105 -26.78 3.78 -2.70
CA LYS A 105 -25.93 3.70 -3.89
C LYS A 105 -25.14 2.39 -3.96
N LEU A 106 -24.74 1.85 -2.82
CA LEU A 106 -23.96 0.61 -2.74
C LEU A 106 -24.79 -0.62 -3.12
N LYS A 107 -26.04 -0.68 -2.67
CA LYS A 107 -26.91 -1.84 -2.86
C LYS A 107 -27.03 -2.29 -4.32
N PRO A 108 -27.30 -1.42 -5.32
CA PRO A 108 -27.31 -1.83 -6.72
C PRO A 108 -25.94 -2.26 -7.26
N LEU A 109 -24.82 -1.72 -6.74
CA LEU A 109 -23.50 -2.18 -7.15
C LEU A 109 -23.27 -3.65 -6.75
N ILE A 110 -23.70 -4.02 -5.55
CA ILE A 110 -23.53 -5.40 -5.04
C ILE A 110 -24.59 -6.34 -5.62
N LEU A 111 -25.88 -5.96 -5.60
CA LEU A 111 -26.95 -6.90 -5.92
C LEU A 111 -27.30 -6.96 -7.41
N ASP A 112 -27.15 -5.85 -8.16
CA ASP A 112 -27.50 -5.81 -9.57
C ASP A 112 -26.26 -5.95 -10.47
N ARG A 113 -25.13 -5.27 -10.13
CA ARG A 113 -23.89 -5.37 -10.87
C ARG A 113 -22.94 -6.46 -10.36
N GLN A 114 -23.27 -7.10 -9.22
CA GLN A 114 -22.53 -8.21 -8.62
C GLN A 114 -21.07 -7.88 -8.26
N VAL A 115 -20.74 -6.61 -8.02
CA VAL A 115 -19.40 -6.18 -7.60
C VAL A 115 -19.20 -6.55 -6.13
N THR A 116 -18.15 -7.30 -5.83
CA THR A 116 -17.87 -7.81 -4.49
C THR A 116 -16.46 -7.52 -3.99
N THR A 117 -15.76 -6.59 -4.63
CA THR A 117 -14.49 -6.03 -4.15
C THR A 117 -14.55 -4.51 -4.21
N PHE A 118 -14.27 -3.86 -3.08
CA PHE A 118 -14.32 -2.39 -2.98
C PHE A 118 -13.18 -1.86 -2.11
N ILE A 119 -12.65 -0.69 -2.49
CA ILE A 119 -11.78 0.08 -1.61
C ILE A 119 -12.61 0.94 -0.65
N THR A 120 -12.22 0.97 0.64
CA THR A 120 -12.72 1.93 1.62
C THR A 120 -11.76 3.10 1.79
N ARG A 121 -12.32 4.30 1.83
CA ARG A 121 -11.60 5.53 2.17
C ARG A 121 -12.12 6.18 3.45
N LEU A 122 -13.06 5.52 4.16
CA LEU A 122 -13.52 5.99 5.47
C LEU A 122 -12.41 5.90 6.51
N SER A 123 -12.32 6.93 7.33
CA SER A 123 -11.45 7.00 8.51
C SER A 123 -12.27 7.52 9.69
N GLY A 124 -12.08 6.97 10.87
CA GLY A 124 -12.83 7.34 12.05
C GLY A 124 -12.68 6.34 13.20
N ASP A 125 -13.63 6.39 14.13
CA ASP A 125 -13.66 5.47 15.28
C ASP A 125 -13.68 4.00 14.82
N PRO A 126 -12.87 3.11 15.42
CA PRO A 126 -12.75 1.72 14.98
C PRO A 126 -14.05 0.91 15.10
N ALA A 127 -14.85 1.11 16.15
CA ALA A 127 -16.13 0.40 16.29
C ALA A 127 -17.12 0.86 15.21
N TRP A 128 -17.19 2.16 14.97
CA TRP A 128 -18.02 2.72 13.91
C TRP A 128 -17.60 2.20 12.52
N LEU A 129 -16.29 2.15 12.22
CA LEU A 129 -15.79 1.63 10.95
C LEU A 129 -16.13 0.14 10.77
N ALA A 130 -15.99 -0.66 11.84
CA ALA A 130 -16.39 -2.06 11.85
C ALA A 130 -17.89 -2.25 11.56
N GLU A 131 -18.76 -1.41 12.14
CA GLU A 131 -20.20 -1.43 11.86
C GLU A 131 -20.53 -1.04 10.42
N GLN A 132 -19.85 -0.03 9.87
CA GLN A 132 -20.00 0.35 8.46
C GLN A 132 -19.63 -0.83 7.54
N ASN A 133 -18.50 -1.49 7.78
CA ASN A 133 -18.05 -2.64 7.00
C ASN A 133 -19.00 -3.85 7.18
N ASN A 134 -19.52 -4.08 8.36
CA ASN A 134 -20.53 -5.09 8.61
C ASN A 134 -21.84 -4.83 7.82
N ALA A 135 -22.24 -3.56 7.67
CA ALA A 135 -23.42 -3.21 6.86
C ALA A 135 -23.24 -3.58 5.39
N VAL A 136 -22.02 -3.40 4.85
CA VAL A 136 -21.65 -3.84 3.49
C VAL A 136 -21.82 -5.35 3.34
N GLN A 137 -21.31 -6.13 4.29
CA GLN A 137 -21.42 -7.60 4.28
C GLN A 137 -22.88 -8.07 4.38
N ALA A 138 -23.72 -7.35 5.17
CA ALA A 138 -25.13 -7.68 5.29
C ALA A 138 -25.92 -7.46 3.99
N ILE A 139 -25.48 -6.54 3.11
CA ILE A 139 -26.01 -6.39 1.75
C ILE A 139 -25.54 -7.56 0.89
N ALA A 140 -24.25 -7.88 0.89
CA ALA A 140 -23.67 -8.96 0.09
C ALA A 140 -24.33 -10.32 0.38
N GLU A 141 -24.66 -10.58 1.64
CA GLU A 141 -25.36 -11.81 2.07
C GLU A 141 -26.75 -11.96 1.40
N GLN A 142 -27.34 -10.89 0.85
CA GLN A 142 -28.61 -10.93 0.13
C GLN A 142 -28.48 -11.34 -1.34
N GLY A 143 -27.26 -11.36 -1.88
CA GLY A 143 -26.98 -11.79 -3.25
C GLY A 143 -27.36 -13.26 -3.51
N ARG A 144 -27.54 -13.61 -4.79
CA ARG A 144 -27.99 -14.97 -5.20
C ARG A 144 -27.09 -16.10 -4.70
N LEU A 145 -25.77 -15.87 -4.66
CA LEU A 145 -24.76 -16.83 -4.21
C LEU A 145 -24.11 -16.41 -2.88
N GLY A 146 -24.58 -15.33 -2.25
CA GLY A 146 -24.09 -14.87 -0.96
C GLY A 146 -22.60 -14.57 -0.91
N VAL A 147 -21.98 -14.18 -2.05
CA VAL A 147 -20.54 -13.92 -2.14
C VAL A 147 -20.16 -12.74 -1.24
N PRO A 148 -19.25 -12.91 -0.27
CA PRO A 148 -18.85 -11.84 0.63
C PRO A 148 -18.01 -10.77 -0.08
N VAL A 149 -18.08 -9.54 0.42
CA VAL A 149 -17.28 -8.42 -0.11
C VAL A 149 -15.87 -8.45 0.45
N THR A 150 -14.86 -8.40 -0.43
CA THR A 150 -13.50 -8.02 -0.05
C THR A 150 -13.43 -6.51 0.11
N ILE A 151 -13.11 -6.02 1.30
CA ILE A 151 -12.87 -4.61 1.56
C ILE A 151 -11.36 -4.36 1.57
N SER A 152 -10.90 -3.53 0.65
CA SER A 152 -9.49 -3.12 0.53
C SER A 152 -9.26 -1.71 1.06
N THR A 153 -8.00 -1.35 1.25
CA THR A 153 -7.60 0.02 1.59
C THR A 153 -6.20 0.32 1.08
N ASP A 154 -5.95 1.61 0.79
CA ASP A 154 -4.59 2.17 0.74
C ASP A 154 -3.97 2.20 2.16
N PRO A 155 -2.62 2.37 2.30
CA PRO A 155 -1.96 2.45 3.60
C PRO A 155 -2.60 3.47 4.55
N ARG A 156 -2.71 3.11 5.86
CA ARG A 156 -3.36 3.93 6.90
C ARG A 156 -2.45 4.28 8.08
N HIS A 157 -1.29 3.68 8.17
CA HIS A 157 -0.45 3.74 9.37
C HIS A 157 0.64 4.82 9.32
N HIS A 158 0.72 5.57 8.22
CA HIS A 158 1.78 6.54 7.96
C HIS A 158 1.32 7.98 8.21
N PHE A 159 2.23 8.93 8.13
CA PHE A 159 1.98 10.35 8.33
C PHE A 159 1.56 11.06 7.06
N GLN A 160 2.11 10.66 5.91
CA GLN A 160 1.74 11.26 4.64
C GLN A 160 0.31 10.93 4.28
N PHE A 161 -0.42 11.96 3.89
CA PHE A 161 -1.78 11.84 3.43
C PHE A 161 -1.94 12.58 2.09
N VAL A 162 -2.24 11.80 1.06
CA VAL A 162 -2.58 12.30 -0.29
C VAL A 162 -3.91 11.71 -0.68
N ASP A 163 -4.88 12.57 -0.95
CA ASP A 163 -6.22 12.16 -1.40
C ASP A 163 -6.10 11.25 -2.63
N GLY A 164 -6.69 10.06 -2.54
CA GLY A 164 -6.67 9.07 -3.61
C GLY A 164 -5.48 8.09 -3.58
N ALA A 165 -4.43 8.33 -2.78
CA ALA A 165 -3.26 7.46 -2.70
C ALA A 165 -2.98 6.90 -1.29
N SER A 166 -3.54 7.52 -0.24
CA SER A 166 -3.45 7.04 1.15
C SER A 166 -4.70 7.39 1.94
N VAL A 167 -4.83 6.89 3.16
CA VAL A 167 -5.95 7.17 4.06
C VAL A 167 -5.42 7.61 5.42
N ALA A 168 -6.00 8.68 6.00
CA ALA A 168 -5.62 9.14 7.33
C ALA A 168 -5.81 8.03 8.38
N ALA A 169 -4.90 7.92 9.34
CA ALA A 169 -4.85 6.85 10.33
C ALA A 169 -6.16 6.73 11.14
N GLY A 170 -6.72 7.85 11.63
CA GLY A 170 -8.06 7.90 12.21
C GLY A 170 -8.27 7.07 13.47
N GLY A 171 -7.28 6.59 14.14
CA GLY A 171 -7.39 5.73 15.33
C GLY A 171 -6.50 4.50 15.24
N PHE A 172 -5.98 4.18 14.05
CA PHE A 172 -4.95 3.16 13.87
C PHE A 172 -3.63 3.61 14.49
N SER A 173 -2.77 2.66 14.86
CA SER A 173 -1.42 2.96 15.31
C SER A 173 -0.62 3.65 14.19
N GLN A 174 0.16 4.69 14.53
CA GLN A 174 0.99 5.40 13.56
C GLN A 174 2.43 4.92 13.60
N TRP A 175 3.01 4.76 12.41
CA TRP A 175 4.35 4.28 12.15
C TRP A 175 5.07 5.21 11.17
N PRO A 176 6.41 5.22 11.13
CA PRO A 176 7.11 6.01 10.14
C PRO A 176 6.71 5.57 8.72
N GLU A 177 6.99 6.42 7.74
CA GLU A 177 6.81 6.08 6.32
C GLU A 177 7.59 4.80 5.95
N ALA A 178 7.30 4.20 4.81
CA ALA A 178 8.04 3.04 4.34
C ALA A 178 9.54 3.34 4.22
N THR A 179 9.92 4.55 3.76
CA THR A 179 11.31 5.03 3.79
C THR A 179 11.90 5.08 5.20
N GLY A 180 11.10 5.38 6.22
CA GLY A 180 11.54 5.37 7.62
C GLY A 180 11.74 3.95 8.16
N LEU A 181 10.88 3.01 7.78
CA LEU A 181 11.08 1.59 8.07
C LEU A 181 12.36 1.07 7.41
N ALA A 182 12.62 1.47 6.18
CA ALA A 182 13.87 1.17 5.47
C ALA A 182 15.09 1.81 6.14
N ALA A 183 14.96 3.05 6.64
CA ALA A 183 16.03 3.71 7.38
C ALA A 183 16.42 2.96 8.67
N ILE A 184 15.47 2.30 9.34
CA ILE A 184 15.78 1.40 10.48
C ILE A 184 16.48 0.14 9.98
N GLY A 185 16.08 -0.41 8.82
CA GLY A 185 16.72 -1.55 8.16
C GLY A 185 16.53 -2.91 8.88
N ASP A 186 15.58 -3.04 9.80
CA ASP A 186 15.28 -4.26 10.55
C ASP A 186 14.07 -5.01 9.97
N ASP A 187 14.32 -6.11 9.28
CA ASP A 187 13.31 -6.97 8.65
C ASP A 187 12.27 -7.47 9.68
N ARG A 188 12.71 -7.78 10.92
CA ARG A 188 11.80 -8.27 11.97
C ARG A 188 10.84 -7.18 12.43
N LEU A 189 11.33 -5.93 12.51
CA LEU A 189 10.47 -4.79 12.85
C LEU A 189 9.43 -4.55 11.74
N VAL A 190 9.83 -4.62 10.47
CA VAL A 190 8.90 -4.45 9.33
C VAL A 190 7.86 -5.57 9.32
N ARG A 191 8.27 -6.82 9.57
CA ARG A 191 7.33 -7.94 9.72
C ARG A 191 6.37 -7.71 10.89
N ARG A 192 6.86 -7.23 12.04
CA ARG A 192 6.04 -6.91 13.21
C ARG A 192 5.05 -5.77 12.92
N PHE A 193 5.49 -4.75 12.21
CA PHE A 193 4.60 -3.69 11.71
C PHE A 193 3.47 -4.28 10.86
N GLY A 194 3.82 -5.12 9.87
CA GLY A 194 2.82 -5.77 9.02
C GLY A 194 1.84 -6.64 9.82
N ASP A 195 2.30 -7.36 10.83
CA ASP A 195 1.44 -8.16 11.72
C ASP A 195 0.49 -7.30 12.57
N ILE A 196 0.96 -6.16 13.09
CA ILE A 196 0.10 -5.21 13.81
C ILE A 196 -0.94 -4.62 12.85
N ALA A 197 -0.53 -4.17 11.67
CA ALA A 197 -1.44 -3.63 10.67
C ALA A 197 -2.50 -4.66 10.23
N ARG A 198 -2.10 -5.93 10.06
CA ARG A 198 -3.00 -7.06 9.81
C ARG A 198 -4.08 -7.19 10.89
N GLN A 199 -3.67 -7.17 12.16
CA GLN A 199 -4.59 -7.30 13.28
C GLN A 199 -5.57 -6.12 13.33
N GLU A 200 -5.09 -4.90 13.15
CA GLU A 200 -5.92 -3.69 13.14
C GLU A 200 -6.88 -3.68 11.93
N TYR A 201 -6.44 -4.08 10.74
CA TYR A 201 -7.29 -4.17 9.54
C TYR A 201 -8.38 -5.23 9.70
N ARG A 202 -8.01 -6.44 10.12
CA ARG A 202 -8.97 -7.53 10.34
C ARG A 202 -10.00 -7.17 11.40
N ALA A 203 -9.61 -6.46 12.46
CA ALA A 203 -10.51 -6.04 13.53
C ALA A 203 -11.66 -5.14 13.04
N VAL A 204 -11.45 -4.35 11.99
CA VAL A 204 -12.49 -3.50 11.38
C VAL A 204 -13.08 -4.09 10.11
N GLY A 205 -12.72 -5.31 9.71
CA GLY A 205 -13.25 -5.97 8.52
C GLY A 205 -12.63 -5.47 7.21
N ILE A 206 -11.36 -5.07 7.22
CA ILE A 206 -10.53 -4.83 6.02
C ILE A 206 -9.75 -6.12 5.72
N HIS A 207 -9.79 -6.58 4.46
CA HIS A 207 -9.31 -7.88 4.04
C HIS A 207 -8.13 -7.81 3.06
N GLN A 208 -7.93 -6.66 2.42
CA GLN A 208 -6.88 -6.47 1.41
C GLN A 208 -6.17 -5.14 1.59
N ALA A 209 -4.83 -5.16 1.55
CA ALA A 209 -3.97 -4.00 1.56
C ALA A 209 -3.43 -3.76 0.13
N LEU A 210 -3.65 -2.56 -0.40
CA LEU A 210 -3.08 -2.12 -1.68
C LEU A 210 -1.64 -1.63 -1.46
N SER A 211 -0.83 -2.49 -0.92
CA SER A 211 0.58 -2.29 -0.51
C SER A 211 1.28 -3.64 -0.34
N PRO A 212 2.63 -3.67 -0.27
CA PRO A 212 3.58 -2.55 -0.26
C PRO A 212 3.92 -2.02 -1.65
N MET A 213 4.59 -0.84 -1.69
CA MET A 213 5.30 -0.39 -2.89
C MET A 213 6.68 -1.06 -2.96
N ALA A 214 6.94 -1.74 -4.06
CA ALA A 214 8.25 -2.35 -4.37
C ALA A 214 9.06 -1.50 -5.37
N ASP A 215 8.57 -0.30 -5.66
CA ASP A 215 9.26 0.68 -6.50
C ASP A 215 10.54 1.17 -5.83
N LEU A 216 11.57 1.49 -6.64
CA LEU A 216 12.82 2.07 -6.16
C LEU A 216 12.77 3.59 -6.21
N ALA A 217 13.38 4.26 -5.23
CA ALA A 217 13.47 5.73 -5.15
C ALA A 217 14.61 6.29 -6.01
N THR A 218 14.68 5.91 -7.29
CA THR A 218 15.81 6.25 -8.17
C THR A 218 15.72 7.65 -8.77
N GLU A 219 14.51 8.23 -8.92
CA GLU A 219 14.32 9.61 -9.36
C GLU A 219 13.97 10.51 -8.16
N PRO A 220 14.88 11.35 -7.68
CA PRO A 220 14.69 12.14 -6.44
C PRO A 220 13.50 13.11 -6.45
N ARG A 221 13.03 13.54 -7.62
CA ARG A 221 11.88 14.46 -7.75
C ARG A 221 10.53 13.75 -7.67
N TRP A 222 10.50 12.44 -7.77
CA TRP A 222 9.23 11.67 -7.78
C TRP A 222 8.46 11.82 -6.48
N SER A 223 7.19 12.22 -6.59
CA SER A 223 6.33 12.58 -5.44
C SER A 223 5.95 11.39 -4.53
N ARG A 224 6.24 10.16 -4.94
CA ARG A 224 5.82 8.95 -4.20
C ARG A 224 6.97 8.23 -3.49
N ILE A 225 8.13 8.83 -3.39
CA ILE A 225 9.33 8.25 -2.75
C ILE A 225 9.05 7.80 -1.32
N SER A 226 8.31 8.57 -0.52
CA SER A 226 8.00 8.24 0.89
C SER A 226 7.31 6.87 1.06
N GLY A 227 6.58 6.40 0.05
CA GLY A 227 5.94 5.08 0.05
C GLY A 227 6.84 3.91 -0.31
N THR A 228 8.07 4.17 -0.76
CA THR A 228 9.07 3.16 -1.15
C THR A 228 9.96 2.75 0.04
N PHE A 229 10.71 1.68 -0.14
CA PHE A 229 11.77 1.29 0.81
C PHE A 229 13.16 1.80 0.40
N GLY A 230 13.22 2.94 -0.30
CA GLY A 230 14.46 3.57 -0.73
C GLY A 230 14.92 3.14 -2.13
N GLU A 231 16.16 3.47 -2.47
CA GLU A 231 16.69 3.24 -3.81
C GLU A 231 17.48 1.93 -3.96
N ASP A 232 17.96 1.33 -2.86
CA ASP A 232 18.71 0.08 -2.89
C ASP A 232 17.78 -1.12 -3.13
N PRO A 233 17.96 -1.88 -4.23
CA PRO A 233 17.05 -2.96 -4.58
C PRO A 233 17.07 -4.15 -3.61
N ASP A 234 18.18 -4.41 -2.94
CA ASP A 234 18.32 -5.52 -2.01
C ASP A 234 17.67 -5.17 -0.66
N LEU A 235 17.86 -3.93 -0.17
CA LEU A 235 17.15 -3.42 1.00
C LEU A 235 15.64 -3.39 0.74
N ALA A 236 15.21 -2.77 -0.36
CA ALA A 236 13.80 -2.69 -0.74
C ALA A 236 13.16 -4.08 -0.82
N GLY A 237 13.84 -5.04 -1.44
CA GLY A 237 13.37 -6.42 -1.54
C GLY A 237 13.17 -7.09 -0.18
N ARG A 238 14.13 -6.96 0.76
CA ARG A 238 14.01 -7.52 2.12
C ARG A 238 12.84 -6.90 2.88
N MET A 239 12.70 -5.57 2.81
CA MET A 239 11.60 -4.85 3.48
C MET A 239 10.24 -5.25 2.89
N VAL A 240 10.10 -5.31 1.56
CA VAL A 240 8.90 -5.76 0.85
C VAL A 240 8.51 -7.18 1.29
N LYS A 241 9.47 -8.11 1.34
CA LYS A 241 9.24 -9.48 1.80
C LYS A 241 8.70 -9.51 3.24
N ALA A 242 9.37 -8.84 4.16
CA ALA A 242 8.99 -8.79 5.57
C ALA A 242 7.61 -8.17 5.77
N TYR A 243 7.30 -7.11 5.04
CA TYR A 243 5.99 -6.45 5.03
C TYR A 243 4.87 -7.42 4.62
N ILE A 244 5.04 -8.12 3.49
CA ILE A 244 4.07 -9.09 2.98
C ILE A 244 3.84 -10.22 3.98
N GLN A 245 4.92 -10.79 4.53
CA GLN A 245 4.83 -11.86 5.54
C GLN A 245 4.05 -11.43 6.78
N GLY A 246 4.24 -10.18 7.24
CA GLY A 246 3.47 -9.62 8.34
C GLY A 246 1.99 -9.46 8.02
N PHE A 247 1.65 -8.86 6.88
CA PHE A 247 0.26 -8.67 6.45
C PHE A 247 -0.46 -9.97 6.12
N GLN A 248 0.18 -10.90 5.44
CA GLN A 248 -0.42 -12.18 5.08
C GLN A 248 -0.44 -13.18 6.25
N GLY A 249 0.35 -12.94 7.30
CA GLY A 249 0.37 -13.75 8.53
C GLY A 249 1.09 -15.10 8.38
N ASP A 250 1.79 -15.32 7.27
CA ASP A 250 2.54 -16.54 6.97
C ASP A 250 3.83 -16.23 6.21
N GLU A 251 4.77 -17.19 6.15
CA GLU A 251 6.07 -17.02 5.49
C GLU A 251 5.97 -16.98 3.97
N THR A 252 5.04 -17.74 3.37
CA THR A 252 4.98 -18.01 1.93
C THR A 252 3.57 -18.13 1.38
N SER A 253 2.56 -17.79 2.19
CA SER A 253 1.15 -17.92 1.82
C SER A 253 0.27 -16.89 2.51
N LEU A 254 -1.05 -17.01 2.35
CA LEU A 254 -2.04 -16.19 3.05
C LEU A 254 -2.66 -17.02 4.17
N ALA A 255 -2.47 -16.60 5.40
CA ALA A 255 -3.12 -17.21 6.57
C ALA A 255 -4.64 -16.90 6.57
N PRO A 256 -5.48 -17.73 7.19
CA PRO A 256 -6.94 -17.51 7.26
C PRO A 256 -7.32 -16.16 7.91
N ASP A 257 -6.55 -15.70 8.88
CA ASP A 257 -6.70 -14.38 9.51
C ASP A 257 -5.79 -13.33 8.88
N GLY A 258 -5.15 -13.64 7.75
CA GLY A 258 -4.28 -12.74 6.99
C GLY A 258 -5.05 -11.63 6.27
N VAL A 259 -4.34 -10.55 5.96
CA VAL A 259 -4.75 -9.50 5.03
C VAL A 259 -4.00 -9.71 3.72
N SER A 260 -4.71 -9.89 2.63
CA SER A 260 -4.10 -10.11 1.32
C SER A 260 -3.33 -8.87 0.88
N ALA A 261 -2.03 -9.02 0.59
CA ALA A 261 -1.18 -7.93 0.10
C ALA A 261 -1.23 -7.85 -1.43
N VAL A 262 -1.23 -6.63 -1.95
CA VAL A 262 -1.09 -6.35 -3.39
C VAL A 262 0.17 -5.52 -3.58
N VAL A 263 1.27 -6.17 -3.98
CA VAL A 263 2.54 -5.49 -4.23
C VAL A 263 2.45 -4.63 -5.49
N LYS A 264 2.99 -3.40 -5.44
CA LYS A 264 2.90 -2.41 -6.50
C LYS A 264 4.19 -1.61 -6.65
N HIS A 265 4.45 -1.00 -7.80
CA HIS A 265 3.69 -1.06 -9.04
C HIS A 265 4.53 -1.79 -10.08
N TRP A 266 4.08 -2.92 -10.55
CA TRP A 266 4.80 -3.74 -11.53
C TRP A 266 4.84 -3.03 -12.89
N VAL A 267 5.97 -2.53 -13.43
CA VAL A 267 7.30 -2.50 -12.86
C VAL A 267 8.01 -1.21 -13.30
N GLY A 268 8.87 -0.66 -12.43
CA GLY A 268 9.76 0.45 -12.79
C GLY A 268 9.14 1.84 -12.66
N TYR A 269 8.10 2.02 -11.84
CA TYR A 269 7.43 3.31 -11.67
C TYR A 269 8.32 4.37 -11.02
N GLY A 270 9.31 3.97 -10.20
CA GLY A 270 10.29 4.89 -9.63
C GLY A 270 11.21 5.55 -10.65
N ALA A 271 11.33 4.99 -11.87
CA ALA A 271 12.04 5.60 -13.00
C ALA A 271 11.18 6.60 -13.77
N SER A 272 10.28 7.32 -13.09
CA SER A 272 9.37 8.32 -13.68
C SER A 272 10.13 9.44 -14.35
N ALA A 273 9.84 9.71 -15.63
CA ALA A 273 10.52 10.75 -16.41
C ALA A 273 10.43 12.10 -15.70
N LYS A 274 11.58 12.67 -15.32
CA LYS A 274 11.70 13.94 -14.58
C LYS A 274 10.93 13.96 -13.24
N GLY A 275 10.63 12.82 -12.65
CA GLY A 275 9.90 12.69 -11.41
C GLY A 275 8.40 12.96 -11.49
N PHE A 276 7.83 13.09 -12.68
CA PHE A 276 6.39 13.30 -12.85
C PHE A 276 5.59 12.01 -12.69
N ASP A 277 4.47 12.12 -11.98
CA ASP A 277 3.67 10.97 -11.57
C ASP A 277 2.66 10.54 -12.64
N GLY A 278 2.55 9.24 -12.87
CA GLY A 278 1.72 8.62 -13.90
C GLY A 278 0.21 8.70 -13.70
N HIS A 279 -0.29 9.27 -12.59
CA HIS A 279 -1.70 9.63 -12.47
C HIS A 279 -2.09 10.76 -13.45
N ASN A 280 -1.11 11.47 -13.99
CA ASN A 280 -1.31 12.60 -14.87
C ASN A 280 -0.78 12.29 -16.28
N SER A 281 -1.40 12.88 -17.30
CA SER A 281 -1.01 12.68 -18.69
C SER A 281 0.45 13.10 -18.97
N TYR A 282 0.94 14.14 -18.30
CA TYR A 282 2.31 14.65 -18.44
C TYR A 282 3.35 13.73 -17.77
N GLY A 283 2.94 12.91 -16.79
CA GLY A 283 3.80 11.97 -16.04
C GLY A 283 3.70 10.51 -16.49
N ARG A 284 3.07 10.23 -17.63
CA ARG A 284 2.75 8.88 -18.09
C ARG A 284 3.95 8.00 -18.52
N TYR A 285 5.17 8.49 -18.48
CA TYR A 285 6.34 7.76 -18.92
C TYR A 285 7.29 7.40 -17.77
N ALA A 286 7.75 6.15 -17.76
CA ALA A 286 8.95 5.72 -17.07
C ALA A 286 10.08 5.51 -18.10
N VAL A 287 11.30 5.92 -17.78
CA VAL A 287 12.45 5.91 -18.70
C VAL A 287 13.64 5.17 -18.09
N PHE A 288 14.42 4.51 -18.92
CA PHE A 288 15.54 3.67 -18.49
C PHE A 288 16.84 4.03 -19.21
N PRO A 289 17.34 5.27 -19.07
CA PRO A 289 18.51 5.73 -19.81
C PRO A 289 19.80 5.00 -19.41
N ALA A 290 19.91 4.50 -18.18
CA ALA A 290 21.04 3.69 -17.74
C ALA A 290 20.87 2.17 -18.02
N GLY A 291 19.70 1.74 -18.50
CA GLY A 291 19.40 0.34 -18.80
C GLY A 291 19.25 -0.54 -17.55
N GLN A 292 18.86 0.02 -16.41
CA GLN A 292 18.80 -0.67 -15.12
C GLN A 292 17.42 -1.30 -14.80
N PHE A 293 16.64 -1.64 -15.83
CA PHE A 293 15.30 -2.24 -15.66
C PHE A 293 15.29 -3.44 -14.70
N ASP A 294 16.28 -4.33 -14.80
CA ASP A 294 16.34 -5.54 -13.97
C ASP A 294 16.49 -5.23 -12.46
N LEU A 295 17.06 -4.08 -12.09
CA LEU A 295 17.14 -3.66 -10.68
C LEU A 295 15.76 -3.36 -10.11
N HIS A 296 14.86 -2.78 -10.91
CA HIS A 296 13.48 -2.50 -10.53
C HIS A 296 12.61 -3.76 -10.38
N VAL A 297 13.04 -4.88 -10.96
CA VAL A 297 12.36 -6.19 -10.81
C VAL A 297 12.74 -6.89 -9.51
N LYS A 298 13.97 -6.74 -9.02
CA LYS A 298 14.48 -7.46 -7.84
C LYS A 298 13.59 -7.40 -6.59
N PRO A 299 13.00 -6.25 -6.17
CA PRO A 299 12.11 -6.21 -5.01
C PRO A 299 10.86 -7.07 -5.19
N PHE A 300 10.36 -7.20 -6.43
CA PHE A 300 9.21 -8.05 -6.74
C PHE A 300 9.54 -9.54 -6.63
N ASP A 301 10.75 -9.97 -6.98
CA ASP A 301 11.19 -11.37 -6.78
C ASP A 301 11.13 -11.75 -5.31
N GLN A 302 11.47 -10.82 -4.40
CA GLN A 302 11.34 -11.03 -2.96
C GLN A 302 9.86 -11.09 -2.52
N ALA A 303 8.98 -10.28 -3.12
CA ALA A 303 7.54 -10.37 -2.91
C ALA A 303 6.98 -11.72 -3.36
N PHE A 304 7.41 -12.24 -4.51
CA PHE A 304 7.01 -13.55 -5.00
C PHE A 304 7.50 -14.67 -4.08
N SER A 305 8.72 -14.57 -3.54
CA SER A 305 9.24 -15.53 -2.56
C SER A 305 8.46 -15.53 -1.23
N ALA A 306 7.80 -14.42 -0.87
CA ALA A 306 6.90 -14.31 0.27
C ALA A 306 5.48 -14.83 -0.03
N GLY A 307 5.21 -15.33 -1.23
CA GLY A 307 3.89 -15.81 -1.62
C GLY A 307 2.83 -14.70 -1.69
N VAL A 308 3.20 -13.49 -2.14
CA VAL A 308 2.24 -12.40 -2.31
C VAL A 308 1.08 -12.81 -3.20
N VAL A 309 -0.15 -12.52 -2.77
CA VAL A 309 -1.35 -12.99 -3.49
C VAL A 309 -1.81 -12.03 -4.59
N GLY A 310 -1.36 -10.77 -4.58
CA GLY A 310 -1.75 -9.78 -5.58
C GLY A 310 -0.57 -8.95 -6.10
N VAL A 311 -0.66 -8.58 -7.38
CA VAL A 311 0.25 -7.62 -8.04
C VAL A 311 -0.57 -6.55 -8.72
N MET A 312 -0.13 -5.29 -8.60
CA MET A 312 -0.70 -4.16 -9.33
C MET A 312 0.34 -3.62 -10.31
N PRO A 313 0.06 -3.60 -11.62
CA PRO A 313 0.96 -2.99 -12.61
C PRO A 313 0.94 -1.47 -12.52
N THR A 314 2.04 -0.83 -12.92
CA THR A 314 2.15 0.63 -12.97
C THR A 314 1.24 1.24 -14.05
N TYR A 315 0.84 2.50 -13.85
CA TYR A 315 0.24 3.31 -14.91
C TYR A 315 1.19 3.56 -16.08
N ALA A 316 2.49 3.64 -15.77
CA ALA A 316 3.46 4.17 -16.71
C ALA A 316 3.60 3.32 -17.97
N ILE A 317 3.81 4.03 -19.09
CA ILE A 317 4.37 3.48 -20.32
C ILE A 317 5.89 3.41 -20.13
N LEU A 318 6.47 2.22 -20.23
CA LEU A 318 7.93 2.06 -20.21
C LEU A 318 8.47 2.48 -21.57
N LYS A 319 8.90 3.75 -21.63
CA LYS A 319 9.18 4.41 -22.90
C LYS A 319 10.41 3.81 -23.57
N ASP A 320 10.25 3.44 -24.84
CA ASP A 320 11.31 2.96 -25.73
C ASP A 320 12.16 1.79 -25.18
N LEU A 321 11.64 1.07 -24.17
CA LEU A 321 12.29 -0.11 -23.60
C LEU A 321 12.12 -1.32 -24.49
N SER A 322 13.15 -2.18 -24.56
CA SER A 322 13.08 -3.50 -25.18
C SER A 322 13.38 -4.57 -24.15
N LEU A 323 12.59 -5.66 -24.14
CA LEU A 323 12.80 -6.81 -23.30
C LEU A 323 13.01 -8.06 -24.19
N ASP A 324 14.01 -8.86 -23.82
CA ASP A 324 14.37 -10.08 -24.57
C ASP A 324 14.57 -9.81 -26.09
N GLY A 325 15.12 -8.62 -26.43
CA GLY A 325 15.38 -8.19 -27.80
C GLY A 325 14.14 -7.73 -28.58
N GLN A 326 12.97 -7.63 -27.91
CA GLN A 326 11.73 -7.16 -28.52
C GLN A 326 11.33 -5.81 -27.93
N PRO A 327 10.99 -4.80 -28.77
CA PRO A 327 10.49 -3.51 -28.25
C PRO A 327 9.17 -3.73 -27.51
N LEU A 328 9.01 -3.04 -26.37
CA LEU A 328 7.74 -3.05 -25.66
C LEU A 328 6.68 -2.24 -26.40
N GLU A 329 5.46 -2.77 -26.40
CA GLU A 329 4.30 -2.00 -26.81
C GLU A 329 4.17 -0.74 -25.95
N GLN A 330 3.99 0.42 -26.57
CA GLN A 330 3.95 1.73 -25.88
C GLN A 330 2.56 1.98 -25.28
N VAL A 331 2.20 1.18 -24.28
CA VAL A 331 0.96 1.26 -23.50
C VAL A 331 1.27 1.16 -22.01
N GLY A 332 0.36 1.65 -21.18
CA GLY A 332 0.46 1.44 -19.72
C GLY A 332 0.58 -0.03 -19.37
N ALA A 333 1.34 -0.35 -18.32
CA ALA A 333 1.71 -1.73 -17.99
C ALA A 333 0.50 -2.67 -17.84
N GLY A 334 -0.66 -2.17 -17.41
CA GLY A 334 -1.91 -2.95 -17.32
C GLY A 334 -2.44 -3.44 -18.68
N PHE A 335 -1.97 -2.90 -19.78
CA PHE A 335 -2.35 -3.28 -21.15
C PHE A 335 -1.25 -4.06 -21.90
N SER A 336 -0.09 -4.23 -21.27
CA SER A 336 1.06 -4.88 -21.88
C SER A 336 1.07 -6.39 -21.61
N ARG A 337 0.79 -7.19 -22.65
CA ARG A 337 0.94 -8.64 -22.58
C ARG A 337 2.38 -9.06 -22.24
N GLN A 338 3.37 -8.35 -22.79
CA GLN A 338 4.78 -8.62 -22.55
C GLN A 338 5.12 -8.49 -21.07
N LEU A 339 4.58 -7.47 -20.36
CA LEU A 339 4.83 -7.27 -18.94
C LEU A 339 4.03 -8.22 -18.04
N LEU A 340 2.74 -8.47 -18.35
CA LEU A 340 1.87 -9.24 -17.45
C LEU A 340 1.88 -10.75 -17.73
N THR A 341 1.86 -11.15 -19.01
CA THR A 341 1.84 -12.57 -19.34
C THR A 341 3.25 -13.12 -19.48
N ASP A 342 4.09 -12.49 -20.30
CA ASP A 342 5.37 -13.09 -20.66
C ASP A 342 6.40 -12.90 -19.53
N GLN A 343 6.54 -11.71 -18.93
CA GLN A 343 7.44 -11.48 -17.81
C GLN A 343 6.84 -11.96 -16.48
N LEU A 344 5.75 -11.35 -15.98
CA LEU A 344 5.23 -11.62 -14.64
C LEU A 344 4.81 -13.08 -14.45
N ARG A 345 3.96 -13.60 -15.33
CA ARG A 345 3.48 -14.99 -15.20
C ARG A 345 4.43 -16.02 -15.80
N GLY A 346 5.04 -15.72 -16.93
CA GLY A 346 5.95 -16.62 -17.64
C GLY A 346 7.31 -16.73 -16.96
N LYS A 347 8.09 -15.64 -16.96
CA LYS A 347 9.47 -15.62 -16.46
C LYS A 347 9.54 -15.71 -14.92
N HIS A 348 8.72 -14.93 -14.22
CA HIS A 348 8.72 -14.89 -12.74
C HIS A 348 7.73 -15.86 -12.08
N GLY A 349 6.89 -16.56 -12.86
CA GLY A 349 6.04 -17.64 -12.38
C GLY A 349 4.91 -17.21 -11.43
N PHE A 350 4.53 -15.93 -11.40
CA PHE A 350 3.48 -15.42 -10.52
C PHE A 350 2.12 -16.09 -10.77
N LYS A 351 1.46 -16.58 -9.70
CA LYS A 351 0.20 -17.35 -9.78
C LYS A 351 -1.01 -16.60 -9.21
N GLY A 352 -0.79 -15.53 -8.44
CA GLY A 352 -1.86 -14.75 -7.78
C GLY A 352 -2.69 -13.89 -8.73
N ILE A 353 -3.47 -12.97 -8.19
CA ILE A 353 -4.28 -12.02 -8.97
C ILE A 353 -3.44 -10.85 -9.48
N VAL A 354 -3.79 -10.38 -10.67
CA VAL A 354 -3.28 -9.12 -11.21
C VAL A 354 -4.42 -8.10 -11.20
N VAL A 355 -4.29 -7.10 -10.33
CA VAL A 355 -5.28 -6.01 -10.17
C VAL A 355 -4.74 -4.78 -10.90
N SER A 356 -5.47 -4.21 -11.86
CA SER A 356 -5.03 -2.97 -12.48
C SER A 356 -4.91 -1.84 -11.45
N ASP A 357 -4.08 -0.86 -11.71
CA ASP A 357 -4.19 0.42 -11.02
C ASP A 357 -5.48 1.14 -11.45
N TRP A 358 -5.80 2.30 -10.84
CA TRP A 358 -7.13 2.91 -10.86
C TRP A 358 -7.51 3.56 -12.20
N ALA A 359 -8.75 3.30 -12.65
CA ALA A 359 -9.40 3.99 -13.76
C ALA A 359 -8.71 3.85 -15.13
N ILE A 360 -7.95 2.77 -15.37
CA ILE A 360 -7.24 2.56 -16.65
C ILE A 360 -8.19 2.35 -17.83
N THR A 361 -9.45 1.96 -17.60
CA THR A 361 -10.46 1.75 -18.67
C THR A 361 -11.35 2.96 -18.89
N ASN A 362 -11.27 4.02 -18.07
CA ASN A 362 -12.07 5.23 -18.23
C ASN A 362 -11.67 6.02 -19.47
N ASP A 363 -12.62 6.81 -20.00
CA ASP A 363 -12.34 7.72 -21.10
C ASP A 363 -11.52 8.92 -20.59
N CYS A 364 -10.42 9.22 -21.27
CA CYS A 364 -9.60 10.39 -20.99
C CYS A 364 -10.18 11.61 -21.68
N ALA A 365 -10.97 12.40 -20.95
CA ALA A 365 -11.56 13.65 -21.41
C ALA A 365 -10.50 14.74 -21.61
N GLU A 366 -10.89 15.91 -22.13
CA GLU A 366 -10.00 17.06 -22.34
C GLU A 366 -9.29 17.47 -21.04
N THR A 367 -10.02 17.46 -19.91
CA THR A 367 -9.44 17.77 -18.58
C THR A 367 -8.43 16.73 -18.09
N CYS A 368 -8.53 15.49 -18.54
CA CYS A 368 -7.56 14.45 -18.29
C CYS A 368 -6.28 14.66 -19.12
N ARG A 369 -6.42 15.08 -20.39
CA ARG A 369 -5.29 15.28 -21.33
C ARG A 369 -4.51 16.56 -21.05
N ASN A 370 -5.21 17.67 -20.85
CA ASN A 370 -4.66 19.02 -20.84
C ASN A 370 -4.84 19.77 -19.52
N GLY A 371 -5.48 19.11 -18.53
CA GLY A 371 -5.81 19.73 -17.25
C GLY A 371 -7.09 20.58 -17.32
N PHE A 372 -7.52 21.05 -16.17
CA PHE A 372 -8.71 21.91 -16.03
C PHE A 372 -8.40 23.33 -16.53
N PRO A 373 -9.38 24.05 -17.11
CA PRO A 373 -9.21 25.45 -17.52
C PRO A 373 -8.79 26.34 -16.36
N ALA A 374 -8.07 27.43 -16.68
CA ALA A 374 -7.64 28.41 -15.68
C ALA A 374 -8.82 28.94 -14.84
N GLY A 375 -8.63 28.95 -13.51
CA GLY A 375 -9.66 29.38 -12.55
C GLY A 375 -10.67 28.29 -12.16
N GLN A 376 -10.65 27.12 -12.79
CA GLN A 376 -11.43 25.96 -12.37
C GLN A 376 -10.64 25.09 -11.39
N LYS A 377 -11.27 24.69 -10.28
CA LYS A 377 -10.64 23.75 -9.33
C LYS A 377 -10.64 22.35 -9.93
N PRO A 378 -9.48 21.67 -9.99
CA PRO A 378 -9.41 20.30 -10.45
C PRO A 378 -10.26 19.35 -9.58
N SER A 379 -10.79 18.29 -10.21
CA SER A 379 -11.60 17.26 -9.55
C SER A 379 -11.38 15.91 -10.23
N PHE A 380 -11.87 14.83 -9.61
CA PHE A 380 -11.80 13.48 -10.19
C PHE A 380 -12.82 13.26 -11.34
N ALA A 381 -13.63 14.26 -11.72
CA ALA A 381 -14.54 14.14 -12.84
C ALA A 381 -13.75 13.97 -14.16
N GLY A 382 -14.03 12.87 -14.89
CA GLY A 382 -13.31 12.53 -16.13
C GLY A 382 -11.87 12.03 -15.90
N PHE A 383 -11.53 11.65 -14.69
CA PHE A 383 -10.22 11.04 -14.38
C PHE A 383 -10.05 9.72 -15.11
N SER A 384 -8.91 9.56 -15.75
CA SER A 384 -8.50 8.36 -16.47
C SER A 384 -6.97 8.24 -16.51
N THR A 385 -6.51 7.02 -16.60
CA THR A 385 -5.08 6.67 -16.75
C THR A 385 -4.89 5.66 -17.89
N ALA A 386 -5.70 5.76 -18.92
CA ALA A 386 -5.73 4.86 -20.09
C ALA A 386 -4.55 5.12 -21.07
N TRP A 387 -3.33 5.22 -20.53
CA TRP A 387 -2.17 5.66 -21.30
C TRP A 387 -1.81 4.72 -22.45
N GLY A 388 -1.71 5.28 -23.67
CA GLY A 388 -1.40 4.57 -24.90
C GLY A 388 -2.56 3.76 -25.49
N VAL A 389 -3.76 3.84 -24.89
CA VAL A 389 -5.00 3.20 -25.37
C VAL A 389 -6.19 4.15 -25.37
N GLU A 390 -5.94 5.46 -25.30
CA GLU A 390 -6.97 6.49 -25.19
C GLU A 390 -7.96 6.46 -26.35
N ASP A 391 -7.51 6.03 -27.53
CA ASP A 391 -8.31 5.97 -28.75
C ASP A 391 -9.15 4.70 -28.89
N LEU A 392 -8.96 3.69 -28.00
CA LEU A 392 -9.78 2.49 -27.98
C LEU A 392 -11.13 2.76 -27.30
N SER A 393 -12.16 2.03 -27.70
CA SER A 393 -13.42 2.02 -26.96
C SER A 393 -13.22 1.39 -25.57
N LYS A 394 -14.09 1.75 -24.59
CA LYS A 394 -14.05 1.18 -23.25
C LYS A 394 -14.12 -0.38 -23.32
N VAL A 395 -14.96 -0.94 -24.18
CA VAL A 395 -15.06 -2.38 -24.43
C VAL A 395 -13.72 -2.98 -24.89
N ASP A 396 -13.01 -2.28 -25.78
CA ASP A 396 -11.71 -2.74 -26.29
C ASP A 396 -10.59 -2.60 -25.24
N ARG A 397 -10.64 -1.59 -24.38
CA ARG A 397 -9.69 -1.47 -23.25
C ARG A 397 -9.88 -2.64 -22.27
N TYR A 398 -11.12 -3.01 -21.93
CA TYR A 398 -11.38 -4.21 -21.12
C TYR A 398 -10.83 -5.47 -21.79
N ALA A 399 -11.12 -5.66 -23.06
CA ALA A 399 -10.61 -6.81 -23.81
C ALA A 399 -9.08 -6.85 -23.82
N LYS A 400 -8.42 -5.72 -24.09
CA LYS A 400 -6.96 -5.62 -24.11
C LYS A 400 -6.35 -5.93 -22.74
N GLY A 401 -6.88 -5.35 -21.66
CA GLY A 401 -6.39 -5.59 -20.28
C GLY A 401 -6.53 -7.06 -19.85
N VAL A 402 -7.70 -7.68 -20.08
CA VAL A 402 -7.92 -9.10 -19.76
C VAL A 402 -6.99 -10.01 -20.57
N ASN A 403 -6.85 -9.76 -21.88
CA ASN A 403 -5.97 -10.54 -22.75
C ASN A 403 -4.48 -10.29 -22.48
N ALA A 404 -4.12 -9.12 -21.91
CA ALA A 404 -2.77 -8.86 -21.43
C ALA A 404 -2.45 -9.65 -20.14
N GLY A 405 -3.45 -9.99 -19.31
CA GLY A 405 -3.25 -10.79 -18.10
C GLY A 405 -3.90 -10.25 -16.83
N LEU A 406 -4.68 -9.16 -16.90
CA LEU A 406 -5.42 -8.62 -15.76
C LEU A 406 -6.53 -9.57 -15.31
N ASP A 407 -6.66 -9.77 -14.01
CA ASP A 407 -7.76 -10.50 -13.39
C ASP A 407 -8.83 -9.56 -12.82
N GLN A 408 -8.45 -8.33 -12.41
CA GLN A 408 -9.36 -7.38 -11.79
C GLN A 408 -9.03 -5.94 -12.22
N PHE A 409 -10.05 -5.08 -12.32
CA PHE A 409 -9.94 -3.69 -12.74
C PHE A 409 -10.22 -2.74 -11.55
N GLY A 410 -9.24 -1.93 -11.18
CA GLY A 410 -9.32 -0.97 -10.09
C GLY A 410 -10.05 0.32 -10.45
N GLY A 411 -10.86 0.83 -9.51
CA GLY A 411 -11.54 2.13 -9.61
C GLY A 411 -12.70 2.20 -10.60
N VAL A 412 -13.28 1.06 -10.97
CA VAL A 412 -14.39 0.96 -11.93
C VAL A 412 -15.42 -0.08 -11.50
N GLU A 413 -16.67 0.10 -11.96
CA GLU A 413 -17.80 -0.81 -11.72
C GLU A 413 -18.57 -1.11 -13.04
N ASP A 414 -17.91 -1.01 -14.19
CA ASP A 414 -18.52 -1.09 -15.53
C ASP A 414 -18.62 -2.54 -16.02
N THR A 415 -19.43 -3.36 -15.36
CA THR A 415 -19.58 -4.79 -15.70
C THR A 415 -20.16 -5.04 -17.10
N ALA A 416 -21.01 -4.14 -17.57
CA ALA A 416 -21.67 -4.26 -18.87
C ALA A 416 -20.68 -4.24 -20.04
N GLU A 417 -19.64 -3.41 -20.00
CA GLU A 417 -18.62 -3.30 -21.03
C GLU A 417 -17.75 -4.57 -21.09
N LEU A 418 -17.41 -5.14 -19.94
CA LEU A 418 -16.69 -6.41 -19.89
C LEU A 418 -17.54 -7.57 -20.45
N VAL A 419 -18.82 -7.64 -20.06
CA VAL A 419 -19.77 -8.63 -20.61
C VAL A 419 -19.93 -8.45 -22.12
N ALA A 420 -20.02 -7.20 -22.60
CA ALA A 420 -20.08 -6.91 -24.04
C ALA A 420 -18.83 -7.40 -24.79
N ALA A 421 -17.65 -7.22 -24.21
CA ALA A 421 -16.39 -7.71 -24.79
C ALA A 421 -16.38 -9.25 -24.93
N VAL A 422 -16.90 -9.97 -23.92
CA VAL A 422 -17.02 -11.45 -23.98
C VAL A 422 -18.06 -11.86 -25.03
N LYS A 423 -19.26 -11.26 -25.03
CA LYS A 423 -20.32 -11.57 -26.00
C LYS A 423 -19.91 -11.26 -27.44
N ALA A 424 -19.03 -10.29 -27.64
CA ALA A 424 -18.44 -9.98 -28.95
C ALA A 424 -17.28 -10.94 -29.35
N GLY A 425 -16.96 -11.94 -28.51
CA GLY A 425 -15.88 -12.90 -28.78
C GLY A 425 -14.46 -12.30 -28.63
N LYS A 426 -14.31 -11.11 -28.06
CA LYS A 426 -13.02 -10.45 -27.84
C LYS A 426 -12.24 -11.03 -26.64
N ILE A 427 -12.94 -11.68 -25.70
CA ILE A 427 -12.38 -12.35 -24.54
C ILE A 427 -12.95 -13.77 -24.48
N PRO A 428 -12.10 -14.82 -24.37
CA PRO A 428 -12.57 -16.18 -24.15
C PRO A 428 -13.26 -16.31 -22.76
N VAL A 429 -14.40 -17.01 -22.68
CA VAL A 429 -15.12 -17.23 -21.39
C VAL A 429 -14.20 -17.91 -20.37
N ALA A 430 -13.39 -18.89 -20.78
CA ALA A 430 -12.44 -19.57 -19.91
C ALA A 430 -11.44 -18.61 -19.22
N ARG A 431 -11.09 -17.47 -19.85
CA ARG A 431 -10.22 -16.47 -19.24
C ARG A 431 -10.94 -15.69 -18.11
N ILE A 432 -12.24 -15.48 -18.27
CA ILE A 432 -13.09 -14.89 -17.23
C ILE A 432 -13.24 -15.84 -16.04
N ASP A 433 -13.48 -17.14 -16.33
CA ASP A 433 -13.56 -18.19 -15.29
C ASP A 433 -12.27 -18.27 -14.47
N ASP A 434 -11.14 -18.14 -15.13
CA ASP A 434 -9.81 -18.19 -14.53
C ASP A 434 -9.56 -16.98 -13.59
N ALA A 435 -9.98 -15.78 -14.01
CA ALA A 435 -9.89 -14.58 -13.18
C ALA A 435 -10.80 -14.68 -11.95
N ALA A 436 -12.07 -15.02 -12.13
CA ALA A 436 -13.03 -15.17 -11.04
C ALA A 436 -12.56 -16.24 -10.03
N ARG A 437 -12.03 -17.38 -10.51
CA ARG A 437 -11.48 -18.44 -9.65
C ARG A 437 -10.36 -17.93 -8.75
N ARG A 438 -9.38 -17.17 -9.29
CA ARG A 438 -8.29 -16.62 -8.49
C ARG A 438 -8.78 -15.65 -7.42
N ILE A 439 -9.73 -14.77 -7.75
CA ILE A 439 -10.30 -13.80 -6.84
C ILE A 439 -11.08 -14.49 -5.71
N LEU A 440 -11.96 -15.42 -6.08
CA LEU A 440 -12.80 -16.17 -5.13
C LEU A 440 -11.96 -17.04 -4.19
N LYS A 441 -10.88 -17.66 -4.71
CA LYS A 441 -9.97 -18.46 -3.88
C LYS A 441 -9.43 -17.65 -2.69
N ILE A 442 -9.04 -16.39 -2.89
CA ILE A 442 -8.54 -15.52 -1.81
C ILE A 442 -9.62 -15.32 -0.74
N LYS A 443 -10.88 -15.11 -1.13
CA LYS A 443 -12.00 -14.95 -0.20
C LYS A 443 -12.24 -16.25 0.62
N PHE A 444 -12.09 -17.42 0.01
CA PHE A 444 -12.15 -18.70 0.70
C PHE A 444 -10.97 -18.90 1.64
N ASP A 445 -9.74 -18.59 1.19
CA ASP A 445 -8.54 -18.71 2.03
C ASP A 445 -8.65 -17.84 3.31
N GLN A 446 -9.28 -16.68 3.23
CA GLN A 446 -9.50 -15.77 4.34
C GLN A 446 -10.72 -16.10 5.22
N GLY A 447 -11.47 -17.17 4.93
CA GLY A 447 -12.65 -17.60 5.69
C GLY A 447 -13.85 -16.64 5.59
N LEU A 448 -13.89 -15.77 4.55
CA LEU A 448 -14.98 -14.78 4.42
C LEU A 448 -16.34 -15.44 4.14
N PHE A 449 -16.36 -16.59 3.50
CA PHE A 449 -17.58 -17.35 3.26
C PHE A 449 -18.16 -17.95 4.55
N GLU A 450 -17.33 -18.24 5.56
CA GLU A 450 -17.74 -18.71 6.88
C GLU A 450 -18.20 -17.55 7.75
N ASN A 451 -17.37 -16.50 7.86
CA ASN A 451 -17.69 -15.33 8.69
C ASN A 451 -17.11 -14.04 8.12
N PRO A 452 -17.90 -13.24 7.37
CA PRO A 452 -17.45 -11.94 6.87
C PRO A 452 -17.62 -10.81 7.89
N PHE A 453 -18.22 -11.06 9.07
CA PHE A 453 -18.54 -10.05 10.07
C PHE A 453 -17.46 -9.94 11.14
N VAL A 454 -17.33 -8.74 11.71
CA VAL A 454 -16.40 -8.44 12.79
C VAL A 454 -17.14 -7.89 14.03
N ASP A 455 -16.51 -8.03 15.20
CA ASP A 455 -17.04 -7.49 16.46
C ASP A 455 -16.56 -6.05 16.67
N ALA A 456 -17.48 -5.10 16.60
CA ALA A 456 -17.21 -3.69 16.77
C ALA A 456 -16.60 -3.33 18.15
N LYS A 457 -16.93 -4.09 19.21
CA LYS A 457 -16.34 -3.86 20.53
C LYS A 457 -14.88 -4.30 20.59
N GLN A 458 -14.57 -5.43 19.94
CA GLN A 458 -13.19 -5.91 19.82
C GLN A 458 -12.36 -4.98 18.93
N ALA A 459 -12.95 -4.38 17.87
CA ALA A 459 -12.27 -3.41 17.03
C ALA A 459 -11.70 -2.25 17.86
N SER A 460 -12.47 -1.65 18.77
CA SER A 460 -12.00 -0.58 19.66
C SER A 460 -10.91 -1.03 20.66
N ALA A 461 -10.82 -2.30 20.98
CA ALA A 461 -9.80 -2.81 21.89
C ALA A 461 -8.47 -3.10 21.19
N ILE A 462 -8.50 -3.44 19.90
CA ILE A 462 -7.33 -3.84 19.10
C ILE A 462 -6.72 -2.64 18.40
N VAL A 463 -7.53 -1.88 17.66
CA VAL A 463 -7.07 -0.77 16.82
C VAL A 463 -6.57 0.37 17.71
N GLY A 464 -5.35 0.84 17.46
CA GLY A 464 -4.72 1.88 18.26
C GLY A 464 -4.48 1.50 19.71
N SER A 465 -4.35 0.20 20.01
CA SER A 465 -4.06 -0.25 21.38
C SER A 465 -2.78 0.42 21.90
N LYS A 466 -2.71 0.66 23.22
CA LYS A 466 -1.54 1.30 23.84
C LYS A 466 -0.22 0.61 23.49
N ALA A 467 -0.24 -0.71 23.35
CA ALA A 467 0.94 -1.49 22.99
C ALA A 467 1.38 -1.17 21.54
N PHE A 468 0.44 -1.17 20.58
CA PHE A 468 0.72 -0.89 19.18
C PHE A 468 1.18 0.55 18.95
N VAL A 469 0.54 1.51 19.63
CA VAL A 469 0.96 2.91 19.61
C VAL A 469 2.37 3.09 20.19
N ALA A 470 2.71 2.37 21.27
CA ALA A 470 4.05 2.45 21.87
C ALA A 470 5.12 1.85 20.93
N GLU A 471 4.84 0.72 20.26
CA GLU A 471 5.75 0.13 19.28
C GLU A 471 5.93 1.08 18.07
N GLY A 472 4.85 1.68 17.56
CA GLY A 472 4.89 2.68 16.50
C GLY A 472 5.71 3.91 16.88
N ARG A 473 5.51 4.47 18.10
CA ARG A 473 6.29 5.60 18.63
C ARG A 473 7.78 5.26 18.70
N ALA A 474 8.13 4.09 19.20
CA ALA A 474 9.53 3.64 19.26
C ALA A 474 10.17 3.52 17.86
N ALA A 475 9.40 3.01 16.88
CA ALA A 475 9.83 2.95 15.49
C ALA A 475 10.03 4.35 14.88
N GLN A 476 9.14 5.30 15.17
CA GLN A 476 9.26 6.70 14.71
C GLN A 476 10.56 7.34 15.20
N SER A 477 10.88 7.23 16.51
CA SER A 477 12.14 7.74 17.06
C SER A 477 13.35 7.06 16.42
N ALA A 478 13.30 5.75 16.24
CA ALA A 478 14.37 4.96 15.64
C ALA A 478 14.62 5.30 14.17
N ALA A 479 13.58 5.69 13.41
CA ALA A 479 13.67 6.04 11.99
C ALA A 479 14.36 7.39 11.75
N LEU A 480 14.35 8.30 12.72
CA LEU A 480 15.06 9.57 12.61
C LEU A 480 16.54 9.33 12.30
N THR A 481 17.06 10.03 11.32
CA THR A 481 18.44 9.89 10.86
C THR A 481 19.24 11.13 11.21
N LEU A 482 20.20 11.00 12.12
CA LEU A 482 21.07 12.10 12.53
C LEU A 482 22.13 12.34 11.47
N LEU A 483 22.10 13.49 10.81
CA LEU A 483 23.02 13.88 9.74
C LEU A 483 24.19 14.73 10.24
N GLU A 484 23.94 15.65 11.17
CA GLU A 484 24.94 16.48 11.80
C GLU A 484 24.68 16.60 13.31
N ASN A 485 25.77 16.63 14.12
CA ASN A 485 25.70 16.87 15.57
C ASN A 485 26.94 17.62 16.03
N LYS A 486 26.98 18.93 15.76
CA LYS A 486 28.13 19.79 16.04
C LYS A 486 28.32 19.95 17.56
N ASN A 487 29.54 19.75 18.02
CA ASN A 487 29.94 19.84 19.43
C ASN A 487 29.15 18.92 20.38
N GLY A 488 28.54 17.84 19.88
CA GLY A 488 27.76 16.93 20.70
C GLY A 488 26.52 17.59 21.33
N LEU A 489 25.84 18.45 20.57
CA LEU A 489 24.63 19.15 21.04
C LEU A 489 23.54 18.18 21.49
N LEU A 490 23.36 17.11 20.73
CA LEU A 490 22.44 16.01 21.06
C LEU A 490 23.18 14.85 21.74
N PRO A 491 22.54 14.16 22.72
CA PRO A 491 21.19 14.43 23.22
C PRO A 491 21.12 15.67 24.10
N LEU A 492 19.95 16.34 24.07
CA LEU A 492 19.68 17.50 24.91
C LEU A 492 19.65 17.07 26.39
N LYS A 493 20.46 17.72 27.22
CA LYS A 493 20.44 17.46 28.67
C LYS A 493 19.16 18.04 29.30
N PRO A 494 18.45 17.31 30.18
CA PRO A 494 17.36 17.85 30.96
C PRO A 494 17.80 19.06 31.76
N GLY A 495 16.93 20.06 31.94
CA GLY A 495 17.29 21.19 32.84
C GLY A 495 16.69 22.54 32.45
N GLY A 496 15.49 22.57 31.91
CA GLY A 496 14.73 23.81 31.70
C GLY A 496 15.30 24.74 30.64
N ARG A 497 15.96 24.19 29.60
CA ARG A 497 16.50 24.97 28.48
C ARG A 497 15.37 25.71 27.76
N LYS A 498 15.52 27.00 27.59
CA LYS A 498 14.59 27.83 26.83
C LYS A 498 14.71 27.55 25.34
N VAL A 499 13.60 27.17 24.68
CA VAL A 499 13.59 26.77 23.30
C VAL A 499 12.60 27.60 22.48
N TRP A 500 13.05 28.13 21.36
CA TRP A 500 12.18 28.68 20.33
C TRP A 500 11.79 27.56 19.37
N LEU A 501 10.49 27.41 19.11
CA LEU A 501 9.94 26.27 18.37
C LEU A 501 9.28 26.71 17.07
N LYS A 502 9.55 25.97 15.98
CA LYS A 502 8.77 26.02 14.75
C LYS A 502 8.48 24.58 14.30
N GLY A 503 7.20 24.25 14.09
CA GLY A 503 6.77 22.92 13.65
C GLY A 503 6.82 21.83 14.73
N VAL A 504 6.87 22.22 16.01
CA VAL A 504 6.84 21.32 17.19
C VAL A 504 5.89 21.88 18.24
N SER A 505 5.10 21.02 18.86
CA SER A 505 4.16 21.39 19.93
C SER A 505 4.87 21.90 21.17
N ALA A 506 4.43 23.05 21.69
CA ALA A 506 4.94 23.60 22.93
C ALA A 506 4.62 22.69 24.13
N ASP A 507 3.47 22.01 24.13
CA ASP A 507 3.08 21.09 25.21
C ASP A 507 3.94 19.83 25.23
N ALA A 508 4.21 19.25 24.04
CA ALA A 508 5.14 18.14 23.92
C ALA A 508 6.55 18.54 24.39
N ALA A 509 7.03 19.73 24.04
CA ALA A 509 8.33 20.24 24.50
C ALA A 509 8.38 20.38 26.02
N ARG A 510 7.32 20.90 26.66
CA ARG A 510 7.22 20.97 28.12
C ARG A 510 7.24 19.60 28.79
N ALA A 511 6.54 18.63 28.21
CA ALA A 511 6.52 17.25 28.70
C ALA A 511 7.92 16.59 28.67
N HIS A 512 8.82 17.08 27.79
CA HIS A 512 10.22 16.64 27.72
C HIS A 512 11.20 17.55 28.50
N GLY A 513 10.70 18.41 29.39
CA GLY A 513 11.55 19.24 30.26
C GLY A 513 12.19 20.44 29.58
N LEU A 514 11.68 20.86 28.41
CA LEU A 514 12.06 22.08 27.72
C LEU A 514 11.12 23.24 28.11
N VAL A 515 11.59 24.47 27.97
CA VAL A 515 10.81 25.70 28.27
C VAL A 515 10.57 26.46 26.95
N PRO A 516 9.42 26.29 26.30
CA PRO A 516 9.10 27.05 25.10
C PRO A 516 9.04 28.55 25.37
N VAL A 517 9.63 29.34 24.45
CA VAL A 517 9.58 30.81 24.42
C VAL A 517 9.14 31.31 23.05
N ASP A 518 8.35 32.38 23.05
CA ASP A 518 7.84 32.95 21.78
C ASP A 518 8.88 33.87 21.12
N ASP A 519 9.70 34.56 21.91
CA ASP A 519 10.75 35.44 21.42
C ASP A 519 12.09 34.69 21.30
N LEU A 520 12.59 34.59 20.10
CA LEU A 520 13.89 33.97 19.78
C LEU A 520 15.05 34.62 20.56
N ALA A 521 14.95 35.91 20.91
CA ALA A 521 15.98 36.58 21.69
C ALA A 521 16.09 36.05 23.15
N GLN A 522 15.09 35.37 23.65
CA GLN A 522 15.06 34.75 24.98
C GLN A 522 15.44 33.27 24.96
N ALA A 523 15.63 32.70 23.79
CA ALA A 523 15.93 31.28 23.60
C ALA A 523 17.41 30.97 23.81
N ASP A 524 17.70 29.81 24.41
CA ASP A 524 19.04 29.21 24.46
C ASP A 524 19.32 28.34 23.23
N LEU A 525 18.24 27.90 22.57
CA LEU A 525 18.23 26.94 21.45
C LEU A 525 17.00 27.18 20.58
N ALA A 526 17.11 26.93 19.28
CA ALA A 526 15.98 26.84 18.39
C ALA A 526 15.79 25.42 17.87
N ILE A 527 14.54 24.99 17.70
CA ILE A 527 14.15 23.74 17.04
C ILE A 527 13.24 24.10 15.88
N VAL A 528 13.68 23.80 14.67
CA VAL A 528 12.94 24.03 13.42
C VAL A 528 12.67 22.70 12.76
N ARG A 529 11.41 22.31 12.67
CA ARG A 529 10.95 21.14 11.94
C ARG A 529 10.22 21.63 10.68
N THR A 530 10.63 21.11 9.53
CA THR A 530 10.14 21.51 8.20
C THR A 530 10.08 20.30 7.27
N SER A 531 9.76 20.50 6.01
CA SER A 531 9.65 19.46 4.99
C SER A 531 10.59 19.74 3.82
N THR A 532 10.84 18.71 3.00
CA THR A 532 11.47 18.89 1.69
C THR A 532 10.72 19.97 0.89
N PRO A 533 11.42 20.97 0.35
CA PRO A 533 10.81 21.95 -0.54
C PRO A 533 10.17 21.31 -1.77
N PHE A 534 9.12 21.93 -2.30
CA PHE A 534 8.44 21.49 -3.50
C PHE A 534 7.83 22.65 -4.27
N GLU A 535 7.47 22.36 -5.50
CA GLU A 535 6.72 23.24 -6.38
C GLU A 535 5.40 22.57 -6.77
N THR A 536 4.39 23.38 -7.09
CA THR A 536 3.14 22.89 -7.70
C THR A 536 3.19 23.31 -9.18
N LEU A 537 3.84 22.49 -10.00
CA LEU A 537 4.09 22.83 -11.41
C LEU A 537 2.82 22.68 -12.27
N HIS A 538 1.93 21.78 -11.88
CA HIS A 538 0.73 21.44 -12.65
C HIS A 538 -0.56 21.60 -11.82
N PRO A 539 -0.86 22.80 -11.28
CA PRO A 539 -1.99 23.02 -10.38
C PRO A 539 -3.37 22.84 -11.05
N ASN A 540 -3.39 22.73 -12.37
CA ASN A 540 -4.60 22.48 -13.16
C ASN A 540 -4.92 20.99 -13.36
N PHE A 541 -4.10 20.07 -12.85
CA PHE A 541 -4.40 18.64 -12.79
C PHE A 541 -4.76 18.22 -11.37
N VAL A 542 -5.66 17.23 -11.22
CA VAL A 542 -6.15 16.84 -9.89
C VAL A 542 -5.02 16.33 -8.99
N PHE A 543 -4.16 15.45 -9.48
CA PHE A 543 -3.01 14.99 -8.70
C PHE A 543 -1.86 16.02 -8.70
N GLY A 544 -1.63 16.74 -9.79
CA GLY A 544 -0.61 17.80 -9.85
C GLY A 544 -0.86 18.93 -8.85
N ALA A 545 -2.12 19.19 -8.48
CA ALA A 545 -2.48 20.15 -7.44
C ALA A 545 -2.22 19.64 -6.00
N MET A 546 -2.02 18.34 -5.82
CA MET A 546 -1.87 17.69 -4.52
C MET A 546 -0.47 17.09 -4.30
N GLN A 547 0.26 16.80 -5.37
CA GLN A 547 1.57 16.16 -5.32
C GLN A 547 2.70 17.21 -5.20
N HIS A 548 3.76 16.82 -4.52
CA HIS A 548 4.99 17.59 -4.42
C HIS A 548 5.83 17.35 -5.68
N GLU A 549 6.04 18.38 -6.51
CA GLU A 549 6.82 18.30 -7.74
C GLU A 549 8.07 19.20 -7.67
N GLY A 550 8.91 19.16 -8.68
CA GLY A 550 9.94 20.13 -8.97
C GLY A 550 11.10 20.18 -7.98
N ASP A 551 11.56 21.38 -7.71
CA ASP A 551 12.81 21.69 -7.02
C ASP A 551 12.81 21.20 -5.56
N LEU A 552 13.95 20.64 -5.13
CA LEU A 552 14.19 20.07 -3.81
C LEU A 552 14.99 20.99 -2.88
N SER A 553 15.32 22.20 -3.34
CA SER A 553 16.25 23.13 -2.68
C SER A 553 15.55 24.11 -1.75
N PHE A 554 16.14 24.38 -0.59
CA PHE A 554 15.78 25.51 0.26
C PHE A 554 16.23 26.82 -0.39
N LYS A 555 15.28 27.67 -0.82
CA LYS A 555 15.53 28.92 -1.54
C LYS A 555 15.40 30.13 -0.60
N ASP A 556 16.20 31.16 -0.85
CA ASP A 556 16.05 32.46 -0.19
C ASP A 556 14.63 33.02 -0.40
N GLY A 557 14.06 33.59 0.64
CA GLY A 557 12.69 34.09 0.66
C GLY A 557 11.63 33.02 0.99
N ALA A 558 11.96 31.72 0.97
CA ALA A 558 11.06 30.67 1.46
C ALA A 558 10.95 30.72 2.97
N ALA A 559 9.71 30.73 3.52
CA ALA A 559 9.43 30.95 4.94
C ALA A 559 10.21 30.02 5.88
N ASP A 560 10.37 28.76 5.50
CA ASP A 560 11.07 27.77 6.31
C ASP A 560 12.59 28.01 6.30
N TYR A 561 13.16 28.35 5.14
CA TYR A 561 14.58 28.64 5.05
C TYR A 561 14.92 29.96 5.76
N GLU A 562 14.07 31.00 5.65
CA GLU A 562 14.24 32.25 6.40
C GLU A 562 14.17 32.02 7.92
N ALA A 563 13.31 31.13 8.39
CA ALA A 563 13.26 30.76 9.81
C ALA A 563 14.57 30.09 10.27
N ILE A 564 15.11 29.16 9.46
CA ILE A 564 16.40 28.51 9.73
C ILE A 564 17.54 29.57 9.78
N LYS A 565 17.61 30.46 8.80
CA LYS A 565 18.62 31.53 8.75
C LYS A 565 18.52 32.46 9.97
N THR A 566 17.30 32.88 10.30
CA THR A 566 17.05 33.81 11.43
C THR A 566 17.41 33.17 12.78
N ALA A 567 17.02 31.91 12.97
CA ALA A 567 17.31 31.20 14.21
C ALA A 567 18.81 30.93 14.36
N SER A 568 19.46 30.38 13.34
CA SER A 568 20.87 30.01 13.37
C SER A 568 21.84 31.22 13.48
N ALA A 569 21.39 32.40 13.11
CA ALA A 569 22.16 33.63 13.32
C ALA A 569 22.19 34.10 14.78
N LYS A 570 21.30 33.58 15.64
CA LYS A 570 21.15 34.02 17.04
C LYS A 570 21.50 32.93 18.05
N VAL A 571 21.05 31.71 17.83
CA VAL A 571 21.21 30.60 18.81
C VAL A 571 21.55 29.30 18.06
N PRO A 572 22.18 28.33 18.75
CA PRO A 572 22.31 26.98 18.20
C PRO A 572 20.94 26.47 17.72
N THR A 573 20.88 25.93 16.51
CA THR A 573 19.60 25.55 15.90
C THR A 573 19.63 24.08 15.48
N ILE A 574 18.66 23.32 15.99
CA ILE A 574 18.35 21.96 15.52
C ILE A 574 17.38 22.09 14.35
N VAL A 575 17.72 21.48 13.23
CA VAL A 575 16.85 21.41 12.06
C VAL A 575 16.48 19.95 11.80
N ALA A 576 15.19 19.68 11.65
CA ALA A 576 14.70 18.40 11.18
C ALA A 576 13.90 18.61 9.89
N VAL A 577 14.19 17.81 8.87
CA VAL A 577 13.53 17.90 7.57
C VAL A 577 12.79 16.60 7.29
N TYR A 578 11.46 16.69 7.14
CA TYR A 578 10.66 15.57 6.67
C TYR A 578 11.01 15.27 5.21
N LEU A 579 11.63 14.10 5.01
CA LEU A 579 12.19 13.67 3.73
C LEU A 579 11.17 12.80 2.97
N ASP A 580 10.06 13.40 2.55
CA ASP A 580 9.15 12.75 1.59
C ASP A 580 9.82 12.53 0.23
N ARG A 581 10.84 13.32 -0.07
CA ARG A 581 11.77 13.23 -1.19
C ARG A 581 13.18 13.61 -0.73
N PRO A 582 14.25 13.22 -1.43
CA PRO A 582 15.63 13.57 -1.10
C PRO A 582 15.90 15.07 -1.19
N ALA A 583 15.74 15.81 -0.08
CA ALA A 583 15.98 17.26 -0.04
C ALA A 583 17.44 17.63 -0.27
N ILE A 584 17.69 18.77 -0.93
CA ILE A 584 19.02 19.38 -1.04
C ILE A 584 19.28 20.19 0.22
N LEU A 585 20.16 19.70 1.09
CA LEU A 585 20.44 20.27 2.40
C LEU A 585 21.76 21.05 2.46
N THR A 586 22.43 21.28 1.34
CA THR A 586 23.77 21.90 1.28
C THR A 586 23.81 23.25 1.97
N ASN A 587 22.81 24.11 1.78
CA ASN A 587 22.73 25.43 2.41
C ASN A 587 22.12 25.41 3.83
N VAL A 588 21.52 24.30 4.25
CA VAL A 588 20.96 24.10 5.60
C VAL A 588 22.02 23.52 6.54
N ARG A 589 22.86 22.58 6.08
CA ARG A 589 23.87 21.89 6.86
C ARG A 589 24.78 22.81 7.65
N ASP A 590 25.26 23.88 7.03
CA ASP A 590 26.22 24.79 7.67
C ASP A 590 25.57 25.66 8.77
N LYS A 591 24.25 25.86 8.70
CA LYS A 591 23.45 26.63 9.65
C LYS A 591 22.98 25.80 10.84
N ALA A 592 22.77 24.50 10.65
CA ALA A 592 22.30 23.63 11.71
C ALA A 592 23.43 23.27 12.71
N ALA A 593 23.14 23.37 13.99
CA ALA A 593 23.98 22.82 15.06
C ALA A 593 23.74 21.29 15.21
N ALA A 594 22.52 20.83 14.94
CA ALA A 594 22.20 19.43 14.65
C ALA A 594 21.21 19.39 13.49
N LEU A 595 21.37 18.39 12.60
CA LEU A 595 20.52 18.19 11.44
C LEU A 595 20.01 16.75 11.42
N LEU A 596 18.70 16.59 11.25
CA LEU A 596 18.05 15.28 11.19
C LEU A 596 17.21 15.14 9.92
N GLY A 597 17.26 13.95 9.31
CA GLY A 597 16.23 13.47 8.39
C GLY A 597 15.09 12.86 9.19
N ASP A 598 13.87 13.23 8.84
CA ASP A 598 12.63 12.76 9.45
C ASP A 598 11.81 12.01 8.39
N PHE A 599 11.35 10.81 8.72
CA PHE A 599 10.58 9.95 7.84
C PHE A 599 9.18 9.67 8.40
N GLY A 600 8.59 10.65 9.09
CA GLY A 600 7.31 10.54 9.76
C GLY A 600 7.48 10.18 11.24
N ALA A 601 7.44 11.22 12.08
CA ALA A 601 7.44 11.09 13.54
C ALA A 601 6.45 12.08 14.14
N GLY A 602 5.71 11.67 15.17
CA GLY A 602 4.95 12.57 16.02
C GLY A 602 5.89 13.38 16.91
N ASP A 603 5.42 14.50 17.47
CA ASP A 603 6.24 15.39 18.30
C ASP A 603 6.86 14.68 19.50
N GLU A 604 6.12 13.76 20.11
CA GLU A 604 6.59 12.97 21.25
C GLU A 604 7.78 12.07 20.87
N ALA A 605 7.68 11.34 19.74
CA ALA A 605 8.75 10.47 19.26
C ALA A 605 9.97 11.27 18.81
N PHE A 606 9.75 12.42 18.18
CA PHE A 606 10.79 13.35 17.79
C PHE A 606 11.56 13.88 19.00
N LEU A 607 10.85 14.32 20.05
CA LEU A 607 11.47 14.84 21.27
C LEU A 607 12.13 13.74 22.11
N ASP A 608 11.59 12.51 22.13
CA ASP A 608 12.27 11.35 22.70
C ASP A 608 13.67 11.15 22.11
N ALA A 609 13.77 11.31 20.79
CA ALA A 609 15.06 11.23 20.10
C ALA A 609 15.97 12.40 20.45
N LEU A 610 15.49 13.64 20.49
CA LEU A 610 16.33 14.80 20.82
C LEU A 610 16.85 14.77 22.26
N THR A 611 16.08 14.23 23.20
CA THR A 611 16.44 14.16 24.63
C THR A 611 17.19 12.88 25.02
N GLY A 612 17.31 11.93 24.09
CA GLY A 612 18.01 10.66 24.32
C GLY A 612 17.16 9.60 25.02
N ALA A 613 15.85 9.84 25.23
CA ALA A 613 14.93 8.84 25.77
C ALA A 613 14.77 7.64 24.81
N ALA A 614 14.80 7.90 23.50
CA ALA A 614 14.82 6.89 22.43
C ALA A 614 15.74 7.38 21.28
N PRO A 615 17.05 7.04 21.31
CA PRO A 615 18.02 7.60 20.36
C PRO A 615 17.72 7.21 18.90
N PRO A 616 17.97 8.14 17.94
CA PRO A 616 17.83 7.86 16.51
C PRO A 616 18.84 6.80 16.08
N ARG A 617 18.42 5.91 15.17
CA ARG A 617 19.26 4.82 14.63
C ARG A 617 19.17 4.74 13.12
N GLY A 618 18.36 5.62 12.52
CA GLY A 618 18.09 5.62 11.09
C GLY A 618 19.37 5.83 10.27
N LYS A 619 19.39 5.18 9.12
CA LYS A 619 20.37 5.36 8.05
C LYS A 619 19.62 5.77 6.79
N LEU A 620 20.16 6.71 6.02
CA LEU A 620 19.50 7.17 4.81
C LEU A 620 19.17 6.00 3.86
N PRO A 621 17.92 5.81 3.44
CA PRO A 621 17.53 4.76 2.50
C PRO A 621 17.74 5.17 1.04
N PHE A 622 18.24 6.38 0.81
CA PHE A 622 18.58 6.97 -0.47
C PHE A 622 19.68 8.03 -0.29
N GLU A 623 20.36 8.38 -1.37
CA GLU A 623 21.34 9.47 -1.35
C GLU A 623 20.63 10.82 -1.21
N LEU A 624 21.25 11.77 -0.49
CA LEU A 624 20.85 13.19 -0.52
C LEU A 624 21.73 13.96 -1.50
N PRO A 625 21.18 14.43 -2.61
CA PRO A 625 21.96 15.13 -3.62
C PRO A 625 22.50 16.47 -3.10
N SER A 626 23.64 16.91 -3.66
CA SER A 626 24.27 18.16 -3.25
C SER A 626 23.70 19.41 -3.94
N SER A 627 22.99 19.25 -5.06
CA SER A 627 22.40 20.34 -5.85
C SER A 627 21.34 19.84 -6.82
N MET A 628 20.49 20.74 -7.33
CA MET A 628 19.56 20.41 -8.42
C MET A 628 20.29 19.98 -9.69
N ALA A 629 21.43 20.58 -10.00
CA ALA A 629 22.24 20.14 -11.13
C ALA A 629 22.75 18.69 -11.00
N ALA A 630 23.00 18.23 -9.77
CA ALA A 630 23.33 16.82 -9.52
C ALA A 630 22.10 15.92 -9.73
N VAL A 631 20.90 16.34 -9.30
CA VAL A 631 19.63 15.62 -9.55
C VAL A 631 19.34 15.52 -11.05
N GLU A 632 19.48 16.62 -11.78
CA GLU A 632 19.21 16.67 -13.23
C GLU A 632 20.20 15.84 -14.06
N ALA A 633 21.36 15.53 -13.49
CA ALA A 633 22.38 14.70 -14.12
C ALA A 633 22.24 13.20 -13.83
N GLN A 634 21.37 12.82 -12.91
CA GLN A 634 21.10 11.41 -12.60
C GLN A 634 20.24 10.75 -13.70
N ALA A 635 20.45 9.48 -13.91
CA ALA A 635 19.57 8.64 -14.69
C ALA A 635 18.37 8.22 -13.83
N GLU A 636 17.15 8.38 -14.34
CA GLU A 636 15.92 8.13 -13.58
C GLU A 636 15.79 6.66 -13.11
N ASP A 637 16.47 5.72 -13.77
CA ASP A 637 16.40 4.28 -13.48
C ASP A 637 17.59 3.75 -12.66
N ALA A 638 18.58 4.58 -12.32
CA ALA A 638 19.80 4.13 -11.68
C ALA A 638 19.84 4.47 -10.18
N PRO A 639 19.93 3.49 -9.27
CA PRO A 639 20.22 3.75 -7.87
C PRO A 639 21.68 4.18 -7.70
N HIS A 640 22.00 4.93 -6.64
CA HIS A 640 23.35 5.37 -6.28
C HIS A 640 24.06 6.19 -7.39
N ASP A 641 23.29 6.98 -8.15
CA ASP A 641 23.80 7.72 -9.31
C ASP A 641 23.99 9.23 -9.02
N SER A 642 23.83 9.68 -7.78
CA SER A 642 24.07 11.07 -7.42
C SER A 642 25.56 11.40 -7.47
N LYS A 643 25.95 12.29 -8.36
CA LYS A 643 27.34 12.74 -8.47
C LYS A 643 27.73 13.58 -7.26
N ALA A 644 28.64 13.09 -6.42
CA ALA A 644 29.08 13.72 -5.18
C ALA A 644 27.89 14.09 -4.24
N PRO A 645 27.14 13.10 -3.74
CA PRO A 645 26.03 13.35 -2.85
C PRO A 645 26.47 14.08 -1.58
N LEU A 646 25.62 14.95 -1.04
CA LEU A 646 25.88 15.62 0.23
C LEU A 646 25.99 14.60 1.38
N TYR A 647 25.13 13.60 1.36
CA TYR A 647 25.19 12.42 2.23
C TYR A 647 24.92 11.16 1.39
N PRO A 648 25.80 10.16 1.47
CA PRO A 648 25.60 8.91 0.75
C PRO A 648 24.49 8.06 1.40
N ILE A 649 23.99 7.09 0.67
CA ILE A 649 23.12 6.07 1.22
C ILE A 649 23.77 5.38 2.44
N ASN A 650 22.96 4.90 3.37
CA ASN A 650 23.39 4.30 4.64
C ASN A 650 24.11 5.27 5.59
N PHE A 651 24.16 6.57 5.27
CA PHE A 651 24.71 7.56 6.19
C PHE A 651 23.75 7.79 7.37
N GLY A 652 24.30 8.02 8.55
CA GLY A 652 23.59 8.39 9.76
C GLY A 652 24.54 8.28 10.96
N LEU A 653 24.53 9.30 11.81
CA LEU A 653 25.30 9.38 13.05
C LEU A 653 24.52 8.74 14.20
N THR A 654 25.22 8.46 15.30
CA THR A 654 24.66 8.02 16.58
C THR A 654 25.26 8.86 17.71
N TYR A 655 24.61 8.91 18.89
CA TYR A 655 25.11 9.52 20.12
C TYR A 655 24.84 8.66 21.34
#